data_d743ec00ffdc4e0a364e20fd8ed8506b
#
_entry.id   d743ec00ffdc4e0a364e20fd8ed8506b
#
_cell.length_a   1.000
_cell.length_b   1.000
_cell.length_c   1.000
_cell.angle_alpha   90.00
_cell.angle_beta   90.00
_cell.angle_gamma   90.00
#
_symmetry.space_group_name_H-M   'P 1'
#
loop_
_entity.id
_entity.type
_entity.pdbx_description
1 polymer ?
#
loop_
_entity_poly.entity_id
_entity_poly.type
_entity_poly.pdbx_seq_one_letter_code
_entity_poly.pdbx_strand_id
1 'polypeptide(L)'
;MEQRTMNIPVLALRGLTVFPGQTTGFDVEREISMLALNNAMEEGKDIFLVTQRELAVMHPGEDDLYSMGTVAHVLQIIKTSDSTVRVVVRGMEKGCIKRLWQTKPFLQANVILIEDEFPGKMTSRVEAVMRQTYALLGEYKDMVPDLPDEVMATVLDSKDPGEIANYIAYSITLRHMDRQRILEELHPVKRLKLVNEILTRELDVISLEVEMEKKVRDRVGRVQKDMILREQVKVLQHELGEDGDDEIQEYTEKVQKLKVSEEIEEKLMKEVSRLAKQPYGSAEASVIRNYLDTCLEMPWGKETKERADVEKARAMLDKDHYGLTKVKERILEYIAVRQIHPQAKGKIICLVGPPGVGKTSIAISVARAMNRKLYRISLGGVRDEADIRGHRKTYIGAMPGRIIDGLIHSGSMNPLLVLDEIDKLASDMRGDPASALLEVLDSAQNSAFRDHFLEVPVDLSRVMFITTANTTDTIPRPLLDRMEVIELGSYTDEEKVEIARRHLIPKQLKEHGLQKRQLSISDDALRGIISGYTRESGVRVLEREIAAICRKTAMKIATEGVKKIAVTPTDLKDFLGVVRYTDSAHLRQNEVGVVNGLAWTQVGGEILEVEVNVMDGSGKLELTGNLGTVMQESAKTALSCLRSRAAQLGIEKDFYKTKDIHIHFPEGAVPKDGPSAGIAITTAMLSALTNRKVRRDVAMTGEVTLRGRVLPIGGLKEKTMAALRNGIETVIIPRENEKDLEDIDQTVRKKLHFVPVDTVEEVFPVALVPEESRKAEPTADSMPLISVQPGPRAELRV
;
A
#
# COMPACT_ATOMS: atom_id res chain seq x y z
N MET A 1 -42.47 11.11 -32.34
CA MET A 1 -41.98 12.42 -31.92
C MET A 1 -40.56 12.56 -32.47
N GLU A 2 -40.29 13.61 -33.23
CA GLU A 2 -38.94 13.91 -33.68
C GLU A 2 -38.08 14.20 -32.46
N GLN A 3 -37.06 13.39 -32.26
CA GLN A 3 -36.11 13.60 -31.17
C GLN A 3 -35.33 14.89 -31.45
N ARG A 4 -35.56 15.93 -30.65
CA ARG A 4 -34.79 17.17 -30.72
C ARG A 4 -33.34 16.86 -30.35
N THR A 5 -32.43 16.97 -31.32
CA THR A 5 -31.00 16.81 -31.12
C THR A 5 -30.32 18.15 -31.20
N MET A 6 -29.44 18.42 -30.22
CA MET A 6 -28.63 19.63 -30.21
C MET A 6 -27.13 19.24 -30.27
N ASN A 7 -26.38 20.04 -31.00
CA ASN A 7 -24.91 19.95 -30.96
C ASN A 7 -24.42 21.02 -30.00
N ILE A 8 -23.82 20.65 -28.88
CA ILE A 8 -23.61 21.57 -27.75
C ILE A 8 -22.25 21.27 -27.08
N PRO A 9 -21.51 22.33 -26.62
CA PRO A 9 -20.35 22.16 -25.80
C PRO A 9 -20.66 21.44 -24.49
N VAL A 10 -19.78 20.56 -24.05
CA VAL A 10 -19.95 19.75 -22.85
C VAL A 10 -18.99 20.18 -21.76
N LEU A 11 -19.50 20.34 -20.56
CA LEU A 11 -18.71 20.63 -19.38
C LEU A 11 -18.86 19.49 -18.37
N ALA A 12 -17.76 18.80 -18.12
CA ALA A 12 -17.68 17.66 -17.21
C ALA A 12 -17.55 18.15 -15.75
N LEU A 13 -18.54 17.85 -14.92
CA LEU A 13 -18.63 18.27 -13.52
C LEU A 13 -18.09 17.19 -12.60
N ARG A 14 -17.34 17.58 -11.57
CA ARG A 14 -16.84 16.68 -10.53
C ARG A 14 -17.75 16.68 -9.31
N GLY A 15 -18.44 15.58 -9.08
CA GLY A 15 -19.26 15.42 -7.88
C GLY A 15 -20.48 16.35 -7.78
N LEU A 16 -20.76 17.12 -8.84
CA LEU A 16 -21.91 18.00 -8.94
C LEU A 16 -22.83 17.51 -10.06
N THR A 17 -24.12 17.40 -9.76
CA THR A 17 -25.17 17.11 -10.74
C THR A 17 -26.12 18.28 -10.74
N VAL A 18 -26.36 18.85 -11.90
CA VAL A 18 -27.29 20.01 -12.08
C VAL A 18 -28.62 19.50 -12.60
N PHE A 19 -29.71 20.01 -12.03
CA PHE A 19 -31.07 19.63 -12.39
C PHE A 19 -31.78 20.70 -13.22
N PRO A 20 -32.78 20.34 -14.02
CA PRO A 20 -33.68 21.30 -14.63
C PRO A 20 -34.35 22.19 -13.56
N GLY A 21 -34.43 23.49 -13.85
CA GLY A 21 -34.95 24.50 -12.90
C GLY A 21 -33.95 25.01 -11.87
N GLN A 22 -32.84 24.31 -11.63
CA GLN A 22 -31.82 24.70 -10.67
C GLN A 22 -30.99 25.89 -11.20
N THR A 23 -30.80 26.89 -10.35
CA THR A 23 -29.75 27.91 -10.56
C THR A 23 -28.62 27.66 -9.59
N THR A 24 -27.40 27.45 -10.10
CA THR A 24 -26.24 27.13 -9.27
C THR A 24 -24.98 27.76 -9.82
N GLY A 25 -24.01 28.03 -8.93
CA GLY A 25 -22.70 28.54 -9.30
C GLY A 25 -21.60 27.55 -8.89
N PHE A 26 -20.63 27.36 -9.74
CA PHE A 26 -19.44 26.50 -9.48
C PHE A 26 -18.21 27.09 -10.14
N ASP A 27 -17.06 26.64 -9.66
CA ASP A 27 -15.78 27.13 -10.14
C ASP A 27 -15.24 26.20 -11.25
N VAL A 28 -14.73 26.81 -12.33
CA VAL A 28 -14.14 26.13 -13.50
C VAL A 28 -12.66 26.49 -13.57
N GLU A 29 -11.81 25.48 -13.50
CA GLU A 29 -10.35 25.63 -13.48
C GLU A 29 -9.65 24.94 -14.66
N ARG A 30 -10.30 23.92 -15.25
CA ARG A 30 -9.68 23.16 -16.34
C ARG A 30 -9.72 23.92 -17.64
N GLU A 31 -8.61 23.96 -18.35
CA GLU A 31 -8.48 24.61 -19.66
C GLU A 31 -9.53 24.11 -20.67
N ILE A 32 -9.71 22.79 -20.74
CA ILE A 32 -10.71 22.17 -21.63
C ILE A 32 -12.15 22.62 -21.30
N SER A 33 -12.46 22.81 -20.02
CA SER A 33 -13.76 23.30 -19.56
C SER A 33 -13.94 24.81 -19.81
N MET A 34 -12.86 25.58 -19.68
CA MET A 34 -12.83 26.98 -20.00
C MET A 34 -13.07 27.25 -21.49
N LEU A 35 -12.46 26.45 -22.36
CA LEU A 35 -12.65 26.53 -23.81
C LEU A 35 -14.09 26.17 -24.21
N ALA A 36 -14.66 25.11 -23.59
CA ALA A 36 -16.07 24.74 -23.79
C ALA A 36 -17.01 25.87 -23.37
N LEU A 37 -16.76 26.52 -22.26
CA LEU A 37 -17.52 27.65 -21.76
C LEU A 37 -17.43 28.86 -22.68
N ASN A 38 -16.25 29.22 -23.15
CA ASN A 38 -16.05 30.31 -24.08
C ASN A 38 -16.82 30.09 -25.40
N ASN A 39 -16.74 28.86 -25.94
CA ASN A 39 -17.51 28.51 -27.14
C ASN A 39 -19.01 28.57 -26.88
N ALA A 40 -19.50 28.10 -25.73
CA ALA A 40 -20.90 28.25 -25.37
C ALA A 40 -21.37 29.72 -25.33
N MET A 41 -20.52 30.62 -24.83
CA MET A 41 -20.84 32.06 -24.79
C MET A 41 -20.94 32.69 -26.16
N GLU A 42 -20.21 32.21 -27.14
CA GLU A 42 -20.23 32.68 -28.53
C GLU A 42 -21.45 32.14 -29.30
N GLU A 43 -21.89 30.90 -29.00
CA GLU A 43 -22.94 30.17 -29.77
C GLU A 43 -24.33 30.20 -29.16
N GLY A 44 -24.64 31.07 -28.15
CA GLY A 44 -25.99 31.18 -27.64
C GLY A 44 -26.15 30.99 -26.13
N LYS A 45 -25.06 30.82 -25.39
CA LYS A 45 -24.99 30.69 -23.91
C LYS A 45 -25.50 29.35 -23.36
N ASP A 46 -25.76 28.36 -24.21
CA ASP A 46 -26.18 27.03 -23.75
C ASP A 46 -25.01 26.09 -23.66
N ILE A 47 -24.95 25.30 -22.59
CA ILE A 47 -23.90 24.34 -22.34
C ILE A 47 -24.49 23.05 -21.74
N PHE A 48 -23.96 21.91 -22.13
CA PHE A 48 -24.38 20.63 -21.56
C PHE A 48 -23.53 20.27 -20.34
N LEU A 49 -24.15 20.15 -19.20
CA LEU A 49 -23.53 19.82 -17.93
C LEU A 49 -23.73 18.33 -17.64
N VAL A 50 -22.65 17.61 -17.47
CA VAL A 50 -22.66 16.17 -17.20
C VAL A 50 -21.68 15.80 -16.09
N THR A 51 -22.09 14.93 -15.19
CA THR A 51 -21.26 14.48 -14.06
C THR A 51 -20.24 13.45 -14.53
N GLN A 52 -19.01 13.50 -14.00
CA GLN A 52 -17.99 12.46 -14.18
C GLN A 52 -18.29 11.26 -13.28
N ARG A 53 -17.99 10.04 -13.78
CA ARG A 53 -18.10 8.81 -13.00
C ARG A 53 -17.03 8.74 -11.92
N GLU A 54 -15.78 9.06 -12.27
CA GLU A 54 -14.65 9.08 -11.36
C GLU A 54 -14.12 10.50 -11.15
N LEU A 55 -14.02 10.93 -9.91
CA LEU A 55 -13.60 12.29 -9.55
C LEU A 55 -12.12 12.57 -9.86
N ALA A 56 -11.28 11.52 -9.91
CA ALA A 56 -9.85 11.65 -10.09
C ALA A 56 -9.40 11.93 -11.55
N VAL A 57 -10.25 11.62 -12.53
CA VAL A 57 -9.90 11.75 -13.94
C VAL A 57 -9.77 13.23 -14.35
N MET A 58 -8.59 13.62 -14.82
CA MET A 58 -8.30 15.01 -15.23
C MET A 58 -8.80 15.34 -16.62
N HIS A 59 -8.76 14.40 -17.56
CA HIS A 59 -9.17 14.54 -18.95
C HIS A 59 -10.22 13.47 -19.26
N PRO A 60 -11.51 13.69 -18.92
CA PRO A 60 -12.54 12.69 -19.13
C PRO A 60 -12.83 12.45 -20.61
N GLY A 61 -12.89 11.16 -20.99
CA GLY A 61 -13.41 10.67 -22.25
C GLY A 61 -14.90 10.32 -22.15
N GLU A 62 -15.44 9.69 -23.19
CA GLU A 62 -16.86 9.31 -23.25
C GLU A 62 -17.24 8.31 -22.16
N ASP A 63 -16.37 7.34 -21.86
CA ASP A 63 -16.61 6.31 -20.83
C ASP A 63 -16.55 6.85 -19.39
N ASP A 64 -15.86 7.98 -19.20
CA ASP A 64 -15.71 8.63 -17.88
C ASP A 64 -16.90 9.50 -17.51
N LEU A 65 -17.82 9.73 -18.43
CA LEU A 65 -18.99 10.57 -18.22
C LEU A 65 -20.26 9.72 -18.03
N TYR A 66 -21.21 10.26 -17.29
CA TYR A 66 -22.56 9.72 -17.33
C TYR A 66 -23.21 10.07 -18.66
N SER A 67 -24.10 9.23 -19.15
CA SER A 67 -24.82 9.50 -20.41
C SER A 67 -25.87 10.61 -20.26
N MET A 68 -26.44 10.74 -19.06
CA MET A 68 -27.50 11.71 -18.76
C MET A 68 -26.92 12.94 -18.05
N GLY A 69 -27.33 14.11 -18.54
CA GLY A 69 -26.96 15.42 -17.99
C GLY A 69 -28.07 16.44 -18.19
N THR A 70 -27.74 17.69 -18.02
CA THR A 70 -28.68 18.83 -18.13
C THR A 70 -28.14 19.89 -19.08
N VAL A 71 -28.93 20.28 -20.06
CA VAL A 71 -28.67 21.49 -20.85
C VAL A 71 -28.94 22.69 -19.96
N ALA A 72 -27.95 23.54 -19.81
CA ALA A 72 -28.03 24.71 -18.94
C ALA A 72 -27.69 25.99 -19.68
N HIS A 73 -28.35 27.07 -19.31
CA HIS A 73 -28.07 28.38 -19.82
C HIS A 73 -27.11 29.13 -18.89
N VAL A 74 -26.05 29.68 -19.43
CA VAL A 74 -25.06 30.45 -18.67
C VAL A 74 -25.60 31.84 -18.39
N LEU A 75 -25.84 32.14 -17.11
CA LEU A 75 -26.37 33.43 -16.67
C LEU A 75 -25.26 34.46 -16.47
N GLN A 76 -24.18 34.05 -15.81
CA GLN A 76 -23.10 34.97 -15.43
C GLN A 76 -21.77 34.22 -15.34
N ILE A 77 -20.72 34.92 -15.72
CA ILE A 77 -19.33 34.46 -15.57
C ILE A 77 -18.55 35.50 -14.76
N ILE A 78 -17.93 35.07 -13.67
CA ILE A 78 -17.15 35.94 -12.78
C ILE A 78 -15.72 35.43 -12.74
N LYS A 79 -14.75 36.22 -13.16
CA LYS A 79 -13.34 35.90 -13.06
C LYS A 79 -12.89 36.04 -11.61
N THR A 80 -12.54 34.93 -10.98
CA THR A 80 -12.12 34.86 -9.56
C THR A 80 -10.61 34.96 -9.41
N SER A 81 -9.86 34.37 -10.34
CA SER A 81 -8.40 34.45 -10.42
C SER A 81 -7.94 34.32 -11.87
N ASP A 82 -6.63 34.38 -12.14
CA ASP A 82 -6.11 34.20 -13.49
C ASP A 82 -6.36 32.80 -14.07
N SER A 83 -6.58 31.79 -13.22
CA SER A 83 -6.80 30.40 -13.62
C SER A 83 -8.18 29.84 -13.28
N THR A 84 -9.02 30.59 -12.55
CA THR A 84 -10.33 30.13 -12.07
C THR A 84 -11.45 31.11 -12.43
N VAL A 85 -12.53 30.59 -12.99
CA VAL A 85 -13.72 31.32 -13.36
C VAL A 85 -14.91 30.72 -12.65
N ARG A 86 -15.69 31.55 -11.95
CA ARG A 86 -16.96 31.16 -11.36
C ARG A 86 -18.08 31.36 -12.37
N VAL A 87 -18.82 30.31 -12.64
CA VAL A 87 -19.92 30.31 -13.60
C VAL A 87 -21.23 30.11 -12.86
N VAL A 88 -22.21 30.95 -13.15
CA VAL A 88 -23.60 30.80 -12.69
C VAL A 88 -24.43 30.31 -13.86
N VAL A 89 -25.08 29.17 -13.69
CA VAL A 89 -25.90 28.53 -14.73
C VAL A 89 -27.31 28.25 -14.23
N ARG A 90 -28.25 28.18 -15.15
CA ARG A 90 -29.61 27.71 -14.89
C ARG A 90 -29.86 26.46 -15.73
N GLY A 91 -30.11 25.31 -15.07
CA GLY A 91 -30.55 24.11 -15.74
C GLY A 91 -31.88 24.28 -16.47
N MET A 92 -31.93 23.90 -17.73
CA MET A 92 -33.12 24.04 -18.58
C MET A 92 -33.82 22.69 -18.78
N GLU A 93 -33.23 21.78 -19.55
CA GLU A 93 -33.84 20.53 -19.96
C GLU A 93 -32.85 19.35 -19.74
N LYS A 94 -33.40 18.17 -19.54
CA LYS A 94 -32.56 16.96 -19.49
C LYS A 94 -32.07 16.59 -20.88
N GLY A 95 -30.88 16.05 -20.95
CA GLY A 95 -30.35 15.55 -22.20
C GLY A 95 -29.53 14.26 -22.01
N CYS A 96 -29.48 13.47 -23.06
CA CYS A 96 -28.65 12.26 -23.12
C CYS A 96 -27.59 12.41 -24.21
N ILE A 97 -26.34 12.12 -23.90
CA ILE A 97 -25.27 12.10 -24.89
C ILE A 97 -25.53 10.95 -25.86
N LYS A 98 -25.72 11.27 -27.14
CA LYS A 98 -25.81 10.30 -28.21
C LYS A 98 -24.43 9.89 -28.72
N ARG A 99 -23.52 10.87 -28.80
CA ARG A 99 -22.14 10.69 -29.23
C ARG A 99 -21.32 11.90 -28.82
N LEU A 100 -20.18 11.66 -28.21
CA LEU A 100 -19.13 12.65 -28.05
C LEU A 100 -18.29 12.65 -29.32
N TRP A 101 -18.41 13.69 -30.13
CA TRP A 101 -17.74 13.71 -31.44
C TRP A 101 -16.46 14.55 -31.44
N GLN A 102 -16.26 15.38 -30.41
CA GLN A 102 -15.04 16.15 -30.23
C GLN A 102 -14.57 16.04 -28.78
N THR A 103 -13.28 15.76 -28.60
CA THR A 103 -12.61 15.71 -27.29
C THR A 103 -11.53 16.78 -27.16
N LYS A 104 -11.06 17.35 -28.24
CA LYS A 104 -10.07 18.45 -28.30
C LYS A 104 -10.48 19.48 -29.33
N PRO A 105 -10.29 20.81 -29.09
CA PRO A 105 -9.71 21.43 -27.89
C PRO A 105 -10.61 21.43 -26.66
N PHE A 106 -11.92 21.21 -26.80
CA PHE A 106 -12.91 21.05 -25.75
C PHE A 106 -13.90 19.95 -26.11
N LEU A 107 -14.66 19.51 -25.12
CA LEU A 107 -15.67 18.47 -25.30
C LEU A 107 -16.91 19.02 -26.01
N GLN A 108 -17.36 18.36 -27.08
CA GLN A 108 -18.61 18.69 -27.77
C GLN A 108 -19.37 17.42 -28.13
N ALA A 109 -20.65 17.40 -27.85
CA ALA A 109 -21.51 16.26 -28.01
C ALA A 109 -22.79 16.55 -28.79
N ASN A 110 -23.30 15.52 -29.40
CA ASN A 110 -24.65 15.48 -29.93
C ASN A 110 -25.57 14.96 -28.82
N VAL A 111 -26.39 15.85 -28.29
CA VAL A 111 -27.28 15.59 -27.14
C VAL A 111 -28.72 15.48 -27.62
N ILE A 112 -29.39 14.42 -27.18
CA ILE A 112 -30.84 14.27 -27.39
C ILE A 112 -31.56 14.89 -26.20
N LEU A 113 -32.43 15.86 -26.43
CA LEU A 113 -33.27 16.42 -25.38
C LEU A 113 -34.35 15.40 -25.00
N ILE A 114 -34.57 15.26 -23.72
CA ILE A 114 -35.51 14.29 -23.17
C ILE A 114 -36.52 15.02 -22.31
N GLU A 115 -37.76 14.90 -22.71
CA GLU A 115 -38.90 15.38 -21.91
C GLU A 115 -39.33 14.30 -20.92
N ASP A 116 -39.77 14.71 -19.74
CA ASP A 116 -40.29 13.78 -18.74
C ASP A 116 -41.58 13.07 -19.27
N GLU A 117 -41.62 11.76 -19.15
CA GLU A 117 -42.77 10.93 -19.55
C GLU A 117 -43.92 11.05 -18.51
N PHE A 118 -44.68 12.12 -18.51
CA PHE A 118 -45.82 12.23 -17.59
C PHE A 118 -47.15 12.22 -18.33
N PRO A 119 -48.06 11.26 -18.07
CA PRO A 119 -49.36 11.15 -18.74
C PRO A 119 -50.46 12.12 -18.18
N GLY A 120 -50.09 13.21 -17.55
CA GLY A 120 -50.93 14.39 -17.31
C GLY A 120 -52.16 14.23 -16.38
N LYS A 121 -52.42 13.08 -15.76
CA LYS A 121 -53.53 12.89 -14.83
C LYS A 121 -53.06 12.58 -13.41
N MET A 122 -53.38 13.49 -12.49
CA MET A 122 -53.26 13.22 -11.05
C MET A 122 -54.15 12.05 -10.65
N THR A 123 -53.53 10.94 -10.31
CA THR A 123 -54.22 9.78 -9.73
C THR A 123 -54.04 9.74 -8.23
N SER A 124 -54.94 9.15 -7.49
CA SER A 124 -54.87 8.98 -6.02
C SER A 124 -53.53 8.31 -5.61
N ARG A 125 -52.92 7.54 -6.52
CA ARG A 125 -51.60 6.88 -6.29
C ARG A 125 -50.43 7.87 -6.36
N VAL A 126 -50.51 8.84 -7.27
CA VAL A 126 -49.50 9.94 -7.38
C VAL A 126 -49.62 10.86 -6.16
N GLU A 127 -50.83 11.22 -5.78
CA GLU A 127 -51.08 12.03 -4.59
C GLU A 127 -50.58 11.37 -3.30
N ALA A 128 -50.74 10.06 -3.17
CA ALA A 128 -50.24 9.31 -2.03
C ALA A 128 -48.70 9.36 -1.93
N VAL A 129 -47.98 9.28 -3.09
CA VAL A 129 -46.52 9.38 -3.12
C VAL A 129 -46.05 10.79 -2.74
N MET A 130 -46.73 11.82 -3.23
CA MET A 130 -46.48 13.23 -2.88
C MET A 130 -46.67 13.48 -1.37
N ARG A 131 -47.75 13.01 -0.80
CA ARG A 131 -47.98 13.10 0.66
C ARG A 131 -46.92 12.43 1.47
N GLN A 132 -46.47 11.25 1.01
CA GLN A 132 -45.34 10.54 1.65
C GLN A 132 -44.05 11.39 1.57
N THR A 133 -43.78 12.03 0.41
CA THR A 133 -42.64 12.93 0.25
C THR A 133 -42.69 14.09 1.22
N TYR A 134 -43.86 14.72 1.37
CA TYR A 134 -44.05 15.81 2.32
C TYR A 134 -43.80 15.41 3.77
N ALA A 135 -44.26 14.21 4.16
CA ALA A 135 -44.01 13.71 5.49
C ALA A 135 -42.50 13.45 5.73
N LEU A 136 -41.84 12.75 4.80
CA LEU A 136 -40.40 12.46 4.91
C LEU A 136 -39.54 13.73 4.90
N LEU A 137 -39.86 14.70 4.07
CA LEU A 137 -39.15 15.98 4.04
C LEU A 137 -39.38 16.78 5.34
N GLY A 138 -40.58 16.69 5.93
CA GLY A 138 -40.90 17.30 7.24
C GLY A 138 -40.03 16.67 8.33
N GLU A 139 -39.96 15.32 8.39
CA GLU A 139 -39.08 14.61 9.33
C GLU A 139 -37.60 14.95 9.12
N TYR A 140 -37.18 15.09 7.86
CA TYR A 140 -35.80 15.48 7.51
C TYR A 140 -35.50 16.90 8.02
N LYS A 141 -36.46 17.85 7.87
CA LYS A 141 -36.34 19.21 8.35
C LYS A 141 -36.23 19.27 9.88
N ASP A 142 -37.02 18.47 10.57
CA ASP A 142 -36.97 18.42 12.04
C ASP A 142 -35.61 17.93 12.57
N MET A 143 -34.94 17.06 11.81
CA MET A 143 -33.63 16.55 12.15
C MET A 143 -32.46 17.41 11.66
N VAL A 144 -32.67 18.22 10.61
CA VAL A 144 -31.67 19.11 10.00
C VAL A 144 -32.18 20.56 10.07
N PRO A 145 -31.99 21.28 11.20
CA PRO A 145 -32.52 22.63 11.42
C PRO A 145 -32.01 23.68 10.43
N ASP A 146 -30.86 23.43 9.80
CA ASP A 146 -30.24 24.34 8.84
C ASP A 146 -30.90 24.32 7.46
N LEU A 147 -31.91 23.44 7.23
CA LEU A 147 -32.66 23.42 5.97
C LEU A 147 -33.60 24.67 5.90
N PRO A 148 -33.48 25.54 4.86
CA PRO A 148 -34.29 26.73 4.74
C PRO A 148 -35.78 26.41 4.68
N ASP A 149 -36.61 27.22 5.35
CA ASP A 149 -38.07 27.07 5.34
C ASP A 149 -38.68 27.17 3.93
N GLU A 150 -38.02 27.89 3.05
CA GLU A 150 -38.40 28.06 1.65
C GLU A 150 -38.43 26.73 0.88
N VAL A 151 -37.60 25.75 1.27
CA VAL A 151 -37.57 24.41 0.62
C VAL A 151 -38.91 23.71 0.83
N MET A 152 -39.41 23.71 2.04
CA MET A 152 -40.69 23.09 2.35
C MET A 152 -41.87 23.83 1.69
N ALA A 153 -41.82 25.16 1.71
CA ALA A 153 -42.87 26.01 1.08
C ALA A 153 -42.96 25.74 -0.43
N THR A 154 -41.84 25.73 -1.12
CA THR A 154 -41.77 25.49 -2.58
C THR A 154 -42.24 24.07 -2.95
N VAL A 155 -41.89 23.06 -2.16
CA VAL A 155 -42.31 21.66 -2.38
C VAL A 155 -43.80 21.50 -2.17
N LEU A 156 -44.41 22.21 -1.21
CA LEU A 156 -45.85 22.16 -0.95
C LEU A 156 -46.68 22.93 -2.02
N ASP A 157 -46.11 23.95 -2.65
CA ASP A 157 -46.79 24.75 -3.68
C ASP A 157 -46.81 24.10 -5.06
N SER A 158 -45.77 23.27 -5.37
CA SER A 158 -45.68 22.55 -6.65
C SER A 158 -46.65 21.35 -6.70
N LYS A 159 -47.28 21.18 -7.88
CA LYS A 159 -48.17 20.06 -8.19
C LYS A 159 -47.53 19.01 -9.11
N ASP A 160 -46.34 19.27 -9.61
CA ASP A 160 -45.63 18.36 -10.50
C ASP A 160 -44.65 17.44 -9.69
N PRO A 161 -44.89 16.12 -9.67
CA PRO A 161 -44.00 15.16 -8.98
C PRO A 161 -42.57 15.23 -9.48
N GLY A 162 -42.32 15.59 -10.75
CA GLY A 162 -40.99 15.69 -11.34
C GLY A 162 -40.24 16.92 -10.85
N GLU A 163 -40.93 18.08 -10.80
CA GLU A 163 -40.35 19.30 -10.24
C GLU A 163 -40.04 19.15 -8.76
N ILE A 164 -40.97 18.55 -7.98
CA ILE A 164 -40.75 18.25 -6.56
C ILE A 164 -39.51 17.41 -6.36
N ALA A 165 -39.38 16.31 -7.12
CA ALA A 165 -38.22 15.41 -7.01
C ALA A 165 -36.92 16.10 -7.36
N ASN A 166 -36.88 16.90 -8.43
CA ASN A 166 -35.72 17.67 -8.82
C ASN A 166 -35.35 18.70 -7.75
N TYR A 167 -36.36 19.45 -7.26
CA TYR A 167 -36.16 20.51 -6.27
C TYR A 167 -35.57 19.96 -4.96
N ILE A 168 -36.12 18.86 -4.46
CA ILE A 168 -35.58 18.19 -3.27
C ILE A 168 -34.13 17.69 -3.52
N ALA A 169 -33.87 17.09 -4.68
CA ALA A 169 -32.56 16.51 -4.99
C ALA A 169 -31.42 17.53 -4.99
N TYR A 170 -31.70 18.80 -5.34
CA TYR A 170 -30.64 19.81 -5.28
C TYR A 170 -30.67 20.68 -4.02
N SER A 171 -31.78 20.66 -3.27
CA SER A 171 -31.94 21.50 -2.05
C SER A 171 -31.40 20.83 -0.80
N ILE A 172 -31.30 19.48 -0.77
CA ILE A 172 -30.76 18.72 0.35
C ILE A 172 -29.39 18.17 0.05
N THR A 173 -28.65 17.83 1.10
CA THR A 173 -27.31 17.23 0.95
C THR A 173 -27.41 15.75 0.63
N LEU A 174 -27.17 15.38 -0.63
CA LEU A 174 -27.16 14.00 -1.11
C LEU A 174 -25.80 13.64 -1.71
N ARG A 175 -25.49 12.34 -1.71
CA ARG A 175 -24.34 11.81 -2.44
C ARG A 175 -24.48 12.07 -3.95
N HIS A 176 -23.40 12.41 -4.62
CA HIS A 176 -23.41 12.70 -6.06
C HIS A 176 -23.97 11.54 -6.90
N MET A 177 -23.73 10.28 -6.51
CA MET A 177 -24.28 9.10 -7.17
C MET A 177 -25.82 9.03 -7.07
N ASP A 178 -26.36 9.40 -5.93
CA ASP A 178 -27.83 9.42 -5.73
C ASP A 178 -28.48 10.57 -6.50
N ARG A 179 -27.85 11.74 -6.53
CA ARG A 179 -28.29 12.86 -7.40
C ARG A 179 -28.31 12.44 -8.86
N GLN A 180 -27.30 11.75 -9.33
CA GLN A 180 -27.23 11.26 -10.72
C GLN A 180 -28.33 10.25 -11.00
N ARG A 181 -28.59 9.30 -10.11
CA ARG A 181 -29.69 8.32 -10.25
C ARG A 181 -31.06 9.01 -10.32
N ILE A 182 -31.27 10.05 -9.53
CA ILE A 182 -32.52 10.86 -9.58
C ILE A 182 -32.65 11.56 -10.94
N LEU A 183 -31.56 12.12 -11.49
CA LEU A 183 -31.56 12.77 -12.80
C LEU A 183 -31.88 11.80 -13.92
N GLU A 184 -31.36 10.55 -13.86
CA GLU A 184 -31.52 9.49 -14.86
C GLU A 184 -32.93 8.91 -14.90
N GLU A 185 -33.70 8.95 -13.83
CA GLU A 185 -35.07 8.45 -13.84
C GLU A 185 -36.00 9.43 -14.59
N LEU A 186 -36.51 8.99 -15.71
CA LEU A 186 -37.34 9.83 -16.62
C LEU A 186 -38.79 9.95 -16.20
N HIS A 187 -39.33 8.93 -15.52
CA HIS A 187 -40.73 8.94 -15.13
C HIS A 187 -40.89 9.71 -13.80
N PRO A 188 -41.55 10.87 -13.75
CA PRO A 188 -41.65 11.75 -12.59
C PRO A 188 -42.08 11.08 -11.30
N VAL A 189 -43.10 10.21 -11.35
CA VAL A 189 -43.56 9.50 -10.15
C VAL A 189 -42.58 8.47 -9.65
N LYS A 190 -41.82 7.79 -10.54
CA LYS A 190 -40.75 6.86 -10.10
C LYS A 190 -39.58 7.64 -9.52
N ARG A 191 -39.23 8.78 -10.11
CA ARG A 191 -38.21 9.70 -9.60
C ARG A 191 -38.56 10.18 -8.19
N LEU A 192 -39.81 10.57 -7.95
CA LEU A 192 -40.26 10.98 -6.62
C LEU A 192 -40.22 9.84 -5.61
N LYS A 193 -40.53 8.60 -6.02
CA LYS A 193 -40.37 7.43 -5.17
C LYS A 193 -38.89 7.14 -4.83
N LEU A 194 -37.98 7.28 -5.82
CA LEU A 194 -36.57 7.17 -5.60
C LEU A 194 -36.06 8.21 -4.60
N VAL A 195 -36.56 9.44 -4.67
CA VAL A 195 -36.29 10.49 -3.68
C VAL A 195 -36.77 10.06 -2.30
N ASN A 196 -37.96 9.46 -2.18
CA ASN A 196 -38.49 8.97 -0.90
C ASN A 196 -37.61 7.85 -0.32
N GLU A 197 -37.17 6.91 -1.15
CA GLU A 197 -36.24 5.85 -0.72
C GLU A 197 -34.90 6.41 -0.20
N ILE A 198 -34.38 7.41 -0.91
CA ILE A 198 -33.14 8.08 -0.51
C ILE A 198 -33.33 8.87 0.78
N LEU A 199 -34.44 9.65 0.89
CA LEU A 199 -34.75 10.39 2.11
C LEU A 199 -34.90 9.48 3.32
N THR A 200 -35.59 8.34 3.17
CA THR A 200 -35.74 7.37 4.27
C THR A 200 -34.37 6.88 4.73
N ARG A 201 -33.49 6.53 3.81
CA ARG A 201 -32.14 6.08 4.15
C ARG A 201 -31.32 7.18 4.84
N GLU A 202 -31.39 8.43 4.35
CA GLU A 202 -30.69 9.56 4.98
C GLU A 202 -31.23 9.86 6.39
N LEU A 203 -32.55 9.74 6.60
CA LEU A 203 -33.18 9.85 7.92
C LEU A 203 -32.65 8.78 8.90
N ASP A 204 -32.53 7.53 8.44
CA ASP A 204 -31.95 6.46 9.25
C ASP A 204 -30.51 6.78 9.68
N VAL A 205 -29.69 7.30 8.75
CA VAL A 205 -28.31 7.68 9.04
C VAL A 205 -28.25 8.83 10.05
N ILE A 206 -29.02 9.90 9.81
CA ILE A 206 -29.07 11.09 10.70
C ILE A 206 -29.58 10.70 12.09
N SER A 207 -30.57 9.80 12.17
CA SER A 207 -31.09 9.32 13.46
C SER A 207 -30.03 8.59 14.28
N LEU A 208 -29.19 7.78 13.63
CA LEU A 208 -28.04 7.13 14.25
C LEU A 208 -26.97 8.12 14.70
N GLU A 209 -26.69 9.13 13.89
CA GLU A 209 -25.74 10.20 14.23
C GLU A 209 -26.22 10.97 15.48
N VAL A 210 -27.49 11.36 15.53
CA VAL A 210 -28.10 12.06 16.68
C VAL A 210 -28.10 11.18 17.93
N GLU A 211 -28.37 9.86 17.78
CA GLU A 211 -28.28 8.92 18.91
C GLU A 211 -26.85 8.77 19.43
N MET A 212 -25.88 8.71 18.53
CA MET A 212 -24.46 8.67 18.87
C MET A 212 -24.01 9.97 19.56
N GLU A 213 -24.39 11.13 19.02
CA GLU A 213 -24.09 12.42 19.65
C GLU A 213 -24.73 12.55 21.02
N LYS A 214 -25.98 12.09 21.19
CA LYS A 214 -26.65 12.07 22.49
C LYS A 214 -25.90 11.17 23.47
N LYS A 215 -25.47 9.97 23.07
CA LYS A 215 -24.67 9.09 23.90
C LYS A 215 -23.32 9.69 24.28
N VAL A 216 -22.66 10.41 23.35
CA VAL A 216 -21.43 11.13 23.61
C VAL A 216 -21.69 12.29 24.57
N ARG A 217 -22.72 13.09 24.35
CA ARG A 217 -23.12 14.23 25.19
C ARG A 217 -23.49 13.79 26.60
N ASP A 218 -24.25 12.69 26.74
CA ASP A 218 -24.61 12.11 28.03
C ASP A 218 -23.36 11.58 28.78
N ARG A 219 -22.39 11.03 28.05
CA ARG A 219 -21.11 10.59 28.61
C ARG A 219 -20.24 11.76 29.03
N VAL A 220 -20.15 12.79 28.20
CA VAL A 220 -19.44 14.04 28.50
C VAL A 220 -20.15 14.77 29.66
N GLY A 221 -21.47 14.83 29.67
CA GLY A 221 -22.27 15.44 30.74
C GLY A 221 -22.11 14.72 32.07
N ARG A 222 -21.97 13.40 32.12
CA ARG A 222 -21.62 12.64 33.34
C ARG A 222 -20.20 12.95 33.81
N VAL A 223 -19.24 13.00 32.88
CA VAL A 223 -17.86 13.37 33.20
C VAL A 223 -17.77 14.82 33.67
N GLN A 224 -18.49 15.75 33.02
CA GLN A 224 -18.54 17.14 33.46
C GLN A 224 -19.24 17.29 34.82
N LYS A 225 -20.34 16.56 35.06
CA LYS A 225 -21.04 16.60 36.35
C LYS A 225 -20.19 16.01 37.45
N ASP A 226 -19.45 14.93 37.18
CA ASP A 226 -18.46 14.35 38.10
C ASP A 226 -17.29 15.32 38.34
N MET A 227 -16.86 16.00 37.26
CA MET A 227 -15.83 17.02 37.35
C MET A 227 -16.29 18.26 38.13
N ILE A 228 -17.53 18.73 37.89
CA ILE A 228 -18.13 19.87 38.65
C ILE A 228 -18.35 19.49 40.12
N LEU A 229 -18.81 18.27 40.41
CA LEU A 229 -18.94 17.79 41.78
C LEU A 229 -17.59 17.65 42.49
N ARG A 230 -16.56 17.17 41.75
CA ARG A 230 -15.17 17.15 42.26
C ARG A 230 -14.63 18.57 42.46
N GLU A 231 -14.97 19.48 41.52
CA GLU A 231 -14.57 20.89 41.63
C GLU A 231 -15.30 21.60 42.81
N GLN A 232 -16.60 21.31 43.03
CA GLN A 232 -17.33 21.84 44.19
C GLN A 232 -16.79 21.27 45.49
N VAL A 233 -16.41 20.01 45.56
CA VAL A 233 -15.72 19.42 46.70
C VAL A 233 -14.36 20.10 46.92
N LYS A 234 -13.61 20.37 45.85
CA LYS A 234 -12.34 21.08 45.88
C LYS A 234 -12.48 22.55 46.30
N VAL A 235 -13.51 23.25 45.82
CA VAL A 235 -13.78 24.65 46.26
C VAL A 235 -14.15 24.67 47.71
N LEU A 236 -14.93 23.72 48.19
CA LEU A 236 -15.23 23.58 49.63
C LEU A 236 -13.98 23.23 50.51
N GLN A 237 -13.07 22.41 49.92
CA GLN A 237 -11.78 22.09 50.54
C GLN A 237 -10.85 23.31 50.51
N HIS A 238 -10.87 24.12 49.45
CA HIS A 238 -10.12 25.38 49.35
C HIS A 238 -10.63 26.45 50.32
N GLU A 239 -11.96 26.54 50.58
CA GLU A 239 -12.50 27.41 51.59
C GLU A 239 -12.14 26.96 53.04
N LEU A 240 -11.79 25.68 53.19
CA LEU A 240 -11.26 25.10 54.43
C LEU A 240 -9.74 25.24 54.57
N GLY A 241 -9.02 25.76 53.55
CA GLY A 241 -7.61 26.16 53.63
C GLY A 241 -6.59 25.02 53.55
N GLU A 242 -6.98 23.82 53.11
CA GLU A 242 -6.13 22.62 53.20
C GLU A 242 -5.44 22.14 51.90
N ASP A 243 -5.81 22.59 50.69
CA ASP A 243 -5.40 21.86 49.50
C ASP A 243 -4.38 22.53 48.55
N GLY A 244 -4.15 23.82 48.63
CA GLY A 244 -3.22 24.47 47.67
C GLY A 244 -1.74 24.31 48.08
N ASP A 245 -1.47 24.34 49.37
CA ASP A 245 -0.11 24.20 49.86
C ASP A 245 0.37 22.76 49.86
N ASP A 246 -0.52 21.79 50.08
CA ASP A 246 -0.20 20.35 50.01
C ASP A 246 0.19 19.88 48.61
N GLU A 247 -0.50 20.31 47.53
CA GLU A 247 -0.15 19.96 46.13
C GLU A 247 1.25 20.51 45.78
N ILE A 248 1.50 21.76 46.11
CA ILE A 248 2.80 22.41 45.85
C ILE A 248 3.92 21.75 46.64
N GLN A 249 3.64 21.39 47.90
CA GLN A 249 4.59 20.66 48.72
C GLN A 249 4.86 19.26 48.14
N GLU A 250 3.82 18.56 47.71
CA GLU A 250 3.96 17.26 47.06
C GLU A 250 4.84 17.32 45.79
N TYR A 251 4.61 18.29 44.90
CA TYR A 251 5.46 18.50 43.73
C TYR A 251 6.88 18.84 44.09
N THR A 252 7.07 19.70 45.10
CA THR A 252 8.38 20.09 45.61
C THR A 252 9.16 18.87 46.10
N GLU A 253 8.53 18.04 46.96
CA GLU A 253 9.16 16.81 47.45
C GLU A 253 9.46 15.79 46.35
N LYS A 254 8.56 15.64 45.36
CA LYS A 254 8.78 14.76 44.23
C LYS A 254 9.96 15.21 43.36
N VAL A 255 10.07 16.53 43.09
CA VAL A 255 11.18 17.11 42.32
C VAL A 255 12.50 16.93 43.03
N GLN A 256 12.57 17.20 44.36
CA GLN A 256 13.78 17.02 45.14
C GLN A 256 14.24 15.55 45.27
N LYS A 257 13.30 14.60 45.14
CA LYS A 257 13.63 13.17 45.14
C LYS A 257 14.11 12.67 43.77
N LEU A 258 14.01 13.49 42.73
CA LEU A 258 14.52 13.14 41.40
C LEU A 258 16.06 13.16 41.39
N LYS A 259 16.65 12.16 40.77
CA LYS A 259 18.11 12.10 40.54
C LYS A 259 18.44 12.78 39.21
N VAL A 260 18.30 14.09 39.17
CA VAL A 260 18.54 14.92 37.98
C VAL A 260 19.70 15.89 38.22
N SER A 261 20.16 16.57 37.16
CA SER A 261 21.16 17.64 37.30
C SER A 261 20.53 18.87 38.00
N GLU A 262 21.36 19.68 38.65
CA GLU A 262 20.96 20.92 39.32
C GLU A 262 20.20 21.87 38.38
N GLU A 263 20.59 21.94 37.09
CA GLU A 263 19.91 22.72 36.04
C GLU A 263 18.45 22.28 35.83
N ILE A 264 18.20 20.95 35.80
CA ILE A 264 16.86 20.39 35.59
C ILE A 264 16.02 20.61 36.85
N GLU A 265 16.60 20.38 38.06
CA GLU A 265 15.91 20.58 39.32
C GLU A 265 15.48 22.04 39.50
N GLU A 266 16.40 22.99 39.23
CA GLU A 266 16.09 24.42 39.29
C GLU A 266 14.95 24.82 38.33
N LYS A 267 14.96 24.27 37.13
CA LYS A 267 13.89 24.54 36.14
C LYS A 267 12.55 23.99 36.57
N LEU A 268 12.50 22.76 37.08
CA LEU A 268 11.27 22.17 37.61
C LEU A 268 10.75 22.92 38.83
N MET A 269 11.63 23.33 39.75
CA MET A 269 11.25 24.13 40.89
C MET A 269 10.70 25.52 40.52
N LYS A 270 11.20 26.11 39.42
CA LYS A 270 10.62 27.34 38.86
C LYS A 270 9.20 27.12 38.35
N GLU A 271 8.93 26.01 37.70
CA GLU A 271 7.57 25.69 37.24
C GLU A 271 6.63 25.36 38.41
N VAL A 272 7.10 24.69 39.47
CA VAL A 272 6.34 24.51 40.73
C VAL A 272 6.00 25.86 41.33
N SER A 273 6.99 26.79 41.39
CA SER A 273 6.77 28.15 41.87
C SER A 273 5.81 28.97 40.99
N ARG A 274 5.73 28.67 39.71
CA ARG A 274 4.72 29.28 38.82
C ARG A 274 3.34 28.69 39.07
N LEU A 275 3.23 27.37 39.28
CA LEU A 275 1.99 26.71 39.63
C LEU A 275 1.38 27.30 40.90
N ALA A 276 2.22 27.54 41.94
CA ALA A 276 1.80 28.17 43.18
C ALA A 276 1.20 29.58 43.02
N LYS A 277 1.56 30.29 41.94
CA LYS A 277 1.05 31.65 41.64
C LYS A 277 -0.20 31.66 40.75
N GLN A 278 -0.58 30.54 40.20
CA GLN A 278 -1.74 30.44 39.30
C GLN A 278 -3.02 30.14 40.07
N PRO A 279 -4.14 30.73 39.69
CA PRO A 279 -5.42 30.37 40.29
C PRO A 279 -5.71 28.89 40.08
N TYR A 280 -6.16 28.23 41.12
CA TYR A 280 -6.55 26.83 41.06
C TYR A 280 -7.66 26.64 40.01
N GLY A 281 -7.50 25.64 39.10
CA GLY A 281 -8.46 25.40 38.03
C GLY A 281 -8.26 26.23 36.75
N SER A 282 -7.27 27.14 36.71
CA SER A 282 -6.95 27.87 35.47
C SER A 282 -6.41 26.91 34.38
N ALA A 283 -6.65 27.24 33.09
CA ALA A 283 -6.10 26.50 31.96
C ALA A 283 -4.56 26.47 32.03
N GLU A 284 -3.93 27.54 32.47
CA GLU A 284 -2.48 27.65 32.64
C GLU A 284 -1.95 26.74 33.73
N ALA A 285 -2.64 26.64 34.87
CA ALA A 285 -2.31 25.68 35.93
C ALA A 285 -2.39 24.23 35.43
N SER A 286 -3.41 23.89 34.61
CA SER A 286 -3.55 22.57 34.00
C SER A 286 -2.40 22.23 33.05
N VAL A 287 -1.93 23.20 32.27
CA VAL A 287 -0.75 23.05 31.41
C VAL A 287 0.51 22.80 32.21
N ILE A 288 0.71 23.56 33.32
CA ILE A 288 1.89 23.40 34.18
C ILE A 288 1.86 22.04 34.89
N ARG A 289 0.68 21.60 35.39
CA ARG A 289 0.52 20.26 35.99
C ARG A 289 0.89 19.16 35.03
N ASN A 290 0.30 19.18 33.82
CA ASN A 290 0.61 18.20 32.79
C ASN A 290 2.12 18.15 32.47
N TYR A 291 2.77 19.31 32.42
CA TYR A 291 4.22 19.39 32.24
C TYR A 291 5.00 18.76 33.40
N LEU A 292 4.65 19.13 34.64
CA LEU A 292 5.32 18.60 35.84
C LEU A 292 5.10 17.09 35.98
N ASP A 293 3.87 16.60 35.74
CA ASP A 293 3.55 15.19 35.80
C ASP A 293 4.36 14.39 34.76
N THR A 294 4.44 14.86 33.51
CA THR A 294 5.25 14.23 32.47
C THR A 294 6.74 14.21 32.86
N CYS A 295 7.26 15.30 33.39
CA CYS A 295 8.66 15.36 33.87
C CYS A 295 8.92 14.40 35.01
N LEU A 296 7.96 14.21 35.95
CA LEU A 296 8.04 13.28 37.05
C LEU A 296 7.90 11.81 36.64
N GLU A 297 7.15 11.53 35.57
CA GLU A 297 7.03 10.20 35.00
C GLU A 297 8.31 9.71 34.31
N MET A 298 9.16 10.63 33.88
CA MET A 298 10.45 10.30 33.31
C MET A 298 11.30 9.46 34.26
N PRO A 299 11.92 8.39 33.79
CA PRO A 299 12.68 7.46 34.62
C PRO A 299 14.09 7.99 34.92
N TRP A 300 14.22 9.23 35.40
CA TRP A 300 15.50 9.86 35.69
C TRP A 300 16.39 8.98 36.54
N GLY A 301 17.63 8.77 36.11
CA GLY A 301 18.62 7.97 36.83
C GLY A 301 18.28 6.49 37.03
N LYS A 302 17.15 5.99 36.47
CA LYS A 302 16.78 4.58 36.54
C LYS A 302 17.32 3.85 35.30
N GLU A 303 18.24 2.94 35.54
CA GLU A 303 18.80 2.11 34.48
C GLU A 303 18.57 0.62 34.78
N THR A 304 18.34 -0.16 33.72
CA THR A 304 18.35 -1.63 33.85
C THR A 304 19.78 -2.13 33.85
N LYS A 305 20.08 -3.11 34.72
CA LYS A 305 21.40 -3.74 34.72
C LYS A 305 21.63 -4.51 33.45
N GLU A 306 22.42 -3.94 32.55
CA GLU A 306 22.74 -4.54 31.26
C GLU A 306 23.50 -5.86 31.44
N ARG A 307 23.20 -6.82 30.59
CA ARG A 307 23.90 -8.09 30.51
C ARG A 307 24.60 -8.16 29.15
N ALA A 308 25.89 -7.96 29.12
CA ALA A 308 26.71 -8.10 27.93
C ALA A 308 27.49 -9.44 27.98
N ASP A 309 26.78 -10.56 27.86
CA ASP A 309 27.33 -11.93 27.87
C ASP A 309 27.05 -12.55 26.48
N VAL A 310 28.09 -12.66 25.68
CA VAL A 310 28.02 -13.11 24.28
C VAL A 310 27.47 -14.53 24.17
N GLU A 311 27.90 -15.45 25.05
CA GLU A 311 27.46 -16.85 24.98
C GLU A 311 25.97 -17.00 25.33
N LYS A 312 25.50 -16.29 26.35
CA LYS A 312 24.06 -16.29 26.70
C LYS A 312 23.21 -15.60 25.62
N ALA A 313 23.74 -14.53 25.05
CA ALA A 313 23.08 -13.86 23.94
C ALA A 313 22.97 -14.78 22.71
N ARG A 314 24.04 -15.51 22.36
CA ARG A 314 24.04 -16.50 21.28
C ARG A 314 22.98 -17.57 21.51
N ALA A 315 22.99 -18.19 22.70
CA ALA A 315 22.03 -19.23 23.06
C ALA A 315 20.57 -18.73 22.98
N MET A 316 20.32 -17.47 23.36
CA MET A 316 18.99 -16.86 23.31
C MET A 316 18.56 -16.57 21.86
N LEU A 317 19.43 -15.97 21.07
CA LEU A 317 19.17 -15.71 19.65
C LEU A 317 18.93 -16.99 18.86
N ASP A 318 19.69 -18.07 19.13
CA ASP A 318 19.52 -19.37 18.48
C ASP A 318 18.24 -20.09 18.92
N LYS A 319 17.84 -19.88 20.17
CA LYS A 319 16.56 -20.40 20.66
C LYS A 319 15.35 -19.69 20.02
N ASP A 320 15.45 -18.38 19.82
CA ASP A 320 14.32 -17.54 19.38
C ASP A 320 14.21 -17.46 17.84
N HIS A 321 15.30 -17.66 17.13
CA HIS A 321 15.36 -17.52 15.67
C HIS A 321 16.11 -18.70 15.03
N TYR A 322 15.52 -19.25 13.99
CA TYR A 322 16.19 -20.23 13.13
C TYR A 322 16.94 -19.50 12.00
N GLY A 323 18.11 -19.98 11.62
CA GLY A 323 18.93 -19.35 10.59
C GLY A 323 19.45 -17.96 11.00
N LEU A 324 19.44 -17.01 10.08
CA LEU A 324 19.88 -15.61 10.24
C LEU A 324 21.33 -15.49 10.78
N THR A 325 22.23 -16.39 10.38
CA THR A 325 23.57 -16.53 10.95
C THR A 325 24.37 -15.22 10.89
N LYS A 326 24.43 -14.58 9.72
CA LYS A 326 25.13 -13.29 9.53
C LYS A 326 24.58 -12.19 10.45
N VAL A 327 23.24 -12.10 10.56
CA VAL A 327 22.58 -11.10 11.41
C VAL A 327 22.91 -11.34 12.88
N LYS A 328 22.85 -12.61 13.32
CA LYS A 328 23.19 -12.98 14.70
C LYS A 328 24.66 -12.67 15.00
N GLU A 329 25.58 -13.01 14.10
CA GLU A 329 27.00 -12.73 14.28
C GLU A 329 27.27 -11.24 14.44
N ARG A 330 26.68 -10.39 13.59
CA ARG A 330 26.82 -8.94 13.70
C ARG A 330 26.28 -8.39 15.05
N ILE A 331 25.13 -8.90 15.49
CA ILE A 331 24.57 -8.55 16.78
C ILE A 331 25.50 -9.01 17.94
N LEU A 332 26.06 -10.21 17.85
CA LEU A 332 26.99 -10.73 18.85
C LEU A 332 28.31 -9.95 18.87
N GLU A 333 28.84 -9.50 17.74
CA GLU A 333 29.97 -8.59 17.66
C GLU A 333 29.68 -7.29 18.41
N TYR A 334 28.50 -6.71 18.21
CA TYR A 334 28.08 -5.51 18.95
C TYR A 334 28.02 -5.75 20.46
N ILE A 335 27.46 -6.89 20.89
CA ILE A 335 27.38 -7.25 22.32
C ILE A 335 28.80 -7.49 22.87
N ALA A 336 29.70 -8.10 22.10
CA ALA A 336 31.09 -8.33 22.49
C ALA A 336 31.86 -7.02 22.72
N VAL A 337 31.69 -6.06 21.81
CA VAL A 337 32.27 -4.71 22.00
C VAL A 337 31.78 -4.08 23.30
N ARG A 338 30.49 -4.19 23.60
CA ARG A 338 29.90 -3.68 24.84
C ARG A 338 30.38 -4.45 26.10
N GLN A 339 30.64 -5.73 25.97
CA GLN A 339 31.22 -6.53 27.06
C GLN A 339 32.63 -6.04 27.43
N ILE A 340 33.44 -5.67 26.42
CA ILE A 340 34.81 -5.19 26.62
C ILE A 340 34.81 -3.71 27.05
N HIS A 341 33.94 -2.91 26.43
CA HIS A 341 33.86 -1.47 26.68
C HIS A 341 32.42 -1.02 26.93
N PRO A 342 31.91 -1.10 28.18
CA PRO A 342 30.52 -0.80 28.52
C PRO A 342 30.05 0.61 28.15
N GLN A 343 30.98 1.55 28.05
CA GLN A 343 30.69 2.95 27.70
C GLN A 343 30.85 3.21 26.19
N ALA A 344 31.13 2.18 25.38
CA ALA A 344 31.24 2.37 23.94
C ALA A 344 29.95 3.00 23.39
N LYS A 345 30.08 4.11 22.67
CA LYS A 345 28.98 4.69 21.91
C LYS A 345 28.65 3.72 20.78
N GLY A 346 27.49 3.07 20.85
CA GLY A 346 27.10 2.07 19.88
C GLY A 346 26.70 2.70 18.54
N LYS A 347 27.04 2.06 17.44
CA LYS A 347 26.42 2.35 16.15
C LYS A 347 24.94 1.94 16.19
N ILE A 348 24.13 2.62 15.41
CA ILE A 348 22.73 2.30 15.27
C ILE A 348 22.61 1.14 14.28
N ILE A 349 21.95 0.09 14.69
CA ILE A 349 21.70 -1.07 13.83
C ILE A 349 20.43 -0.82 13.01
N CYS A 350 20.55 -0.90 11.68
CA CYS A 350 19.40 -0.84 10.76
C CYS A 350 19.16 -2.23 10.14
N LEU A 351 18.03 -2.84 10.49
CA LEU A 351 17.62 -4.14 9.97
C LEU A 351 16.78 -3.92 8.71
N VAL A 352 17.34 -4.24 7.54
CA VAL A 352 16.71 -4.04 6.24
C VAL A 352 16.32 -5.39 5.64
N GLY A 353 15.16 -5.46 5.01
CA GLY A 353 14.74 -6.67 4.29
C GLY A 353 13.22 -6.73 4.09
N PRO A 354 12.73 -7.73 3.36
CA PRO A 354 11.33 -7.83 3.03
C PRO A 354 10.44 -8.02 4.26
N PRO A 355 9.13 -7.79 4.13
CA PRO A 355 8.20 -7.97 5.25
C PRO A 355 8.15 -9.44 5.69
N GLY A 356 8.04 -9.66 7.02
CA GLY A 356 7.88 -11.00 7.58
C GLY A 356 9.15 -11.81 7.78
N VAL A 357 10.36 -11.26 7.53
CA VAL A 357 11.64 -11.96 7.78
C VAL A 357 12.12 -11.88 9.24
N GLY A 358 11.36 -11.27 10.13
CA GLY A 358 11.67 -11.27 11.57
C GLY A 358 12.44 -10.06 12.07
N LYS A 359 12.55 -8.94 11.35
CA LYS A 359 13.25 -7.71 11.76
C LYS A 359 12.91 -7.25 13.19
N THR A 360 11.63 -7.03 13.44
CA THR A 360 11.16 -6.59 14.76
C THR A 360 11.31 -7.69 15.82
N SER A 361 11.15 -8.95 15.43
CA SER A 361 11.30 -10.10 16.33
C SER A 361 12.73 -10.25 16.84
N ILE A 362 13.73 -10.07 15.96
CA ILE A 362 15.14 -10.16 16.36
C ILE A 362 15.52 -8.99 17.29
N ALA A 363 14.99 -7.79 17.07
CA ALA A 363 15.19 -6.66 17.97
C ALA A 363 14.65 -6.94 19.39
N ILE A 364 13.48 -7.58 19.50
CA ILE A 364 12.93 -8.04 20.78
C ILE A 364 13.86 -9.05 21.47
N SER A 365 14.42 -10.00 20.71
CA SER A 365 15.35 -10.99 21.27
C SER A 365 16.67 -10.38 21.71
N VAL A 366 17.17 -9.38 21.01
CA VAL A 366 18.34 -8.59 21.42
C VAL A 366 18.09 -7.88 22.74
N ALA A 367 16.94 -7.21 22.88
CA ALA A 367 16.58 -6.52 24.14
C ALA A 367 16.55 -7.51 25.31
N ARG A 368 15.97 -8.70 25.11
CA ARG A 368 15.94 -9.74 26.14
C ARG A 368 17.33 -10.29 26.46
N ALA A 369 18.16 -10.52 25.43
CA ALA A 369 19.53 -11.01 25.61
C ALA A 369 20.39 -10.05 26.43
N MET A 370 20.23 -8.74 26.17
CA MET A 370 20.96 -7.69 26.88
C MET A 370 20.28 -7.26 28.19
N ASN A 371 19.14 -7.84 28.54
CA ASN A 371 18.32 -7.46 29.70
C ASN A 371 17.93 -5.97 29.69
N ARG A 372 17.66 -5.40 28.54
CA ARG A 372 17.16 -4.04 28.37
C ARG A 372 15.65 -4.04 28.24
N LYS A 373 15.02 -3.00 28.78
CA LYS A 373 13.61 -2.73 28.51
C LYS A 373 13.45 -2.36 27.04
N LEU A 374 12.35 -2.76 26.44
CA LEU A 374 12.10 -2.51 25.01
C LEU A 374 10.85 -1.66 24.86
N TYR A 375 10.94 -0.67 24.00
CA TYR A 375 9.77 0.04 23.49
C TYR A 375 9.85 0.19 21.98
N ARG A 376 8.71 0.07 21.29
CA ARG A 376 8.62 0.13 19.83
C ARG A 376 7.92 1.41 19.41
N ILE A 377 8.57 2.19 18.59
CA ILE A 377 8.07 3.42 18.00
C ILE A 377 7.86 3.18 16.50
N SER A 378 6.62 3.27 16.02
CA SER A 378 6.34 3.20 14.60
C SER A 378 6.56 4.57 13.97
N LEU A 379 7.41 4.62 12.95
CA LEU A 379 7.69 5.82 12.17
C LEU A 379 6.86 5.88 10.87
N GLY A 380 6.16 4.80 10.53
CA GLY A 380 5.29 4.76 9.36
C GLY A 380 4.15 5.77 9.47
N GLY A 381 4.11 6.73 8.54
CA GLY A 381 3.09 7.78 8.51
C GLY A 381 3.41 9.03 9.33
N VAL A 382 4.57 9.10 9.99
CA VAL A 382 5.07 10.32 10.65
C VAL A 382 5.43 11.35 9.57
N ARG A 383 4.90 12.56 9.71
CA ARG A 383 5.10 13.67 8.76
C ARG A 383 5.58 14.96 9.43
N ASP A 384 5.35 15.10 10.72
CA ASP A 384 5.68 16.28 11.50
C ASP A 384 6.89 16.01 12.40
N GLU A 385 7.82 16.96 12.45
CA GLU A 385 8.94 16.96 13.39
C GLU A 385 8.45 16.89 14.84
N ALA A 386 7.30 17.50 15.14
CA ALA A 386 6.69 17.49 16.47
C ALA A 386 6.32 16.08 16.96
N ASP A 387 6.07 15.12 16.07
CA ASP A 387 5.90 13.72 16.48
C ASP A 387 7.16 13.16 17.16
N ILE A 388 8.36 13.59 16.76
CA ILE A 388 9.63 13.11 17.31
C ILE A 388 10.08 13.96 18.50
N ARG A 389 9.99 15.29 18.37
CA ARG A 389 10.50 16.27 19.34
C ARG A 389 9.44 16.83 20.28
N GLY A 390 8.17 16.46 20.13
CA GLY A 390 7.08 17.00 20.94
C GLY A 390 6.62 18.39 20.51
N HIS A 391 5.50 18.80 21.06
CA HIS A 391 4.92 20.12 20.87
C HIS A 391 5.36 21.07 21.97
N ARG A 392 5.44 22.37 21.69
CA ARG A 392 5.75 23.35 22.72
C ARG A 392 4.73 23.31 23.84
N LYS A 393 5.17 23.22 25.09
CA LYS A 393 4.33 23.05 26.29
C LYS A 393 3.27 24.14 26.49
N THR A 394 3.39 25.30 25.84
CA THR A 394 2.45 26.42 25.92
C THR A 394 1.09 26.15 25.24
N TYR A 395 0.97 25.13 24.42
CA TYR A 395 -0.28 24.78 23.77
C TYR A 395 -1.11 23.85 24.63
N ILE A 396 -2.43 24.09 24.70
CA ILE A 396 -3.36 23.16 25.36
C ILE A 396 -3.37 21.85 24.57
N GLY A 397 -3.11 20.74 25.28
CA GLY A 397 -3.00 19.42 24.66
C GLY A 397 -1.61 19.10 24.08
N ALA A 398 -0.59 19.92 24.37
CA ALA A 398 0.79 19.58 24.05
C ALA A 398 1.22 18.28 24.70
N MET A 399 2.00 17.49 23.96
CA MET A 399 2.51 16.18 24.39
C MET A 399 4.01 16.10 24.08
N PRO A 400 4.77 15.30 24.85
CA PRO A 400 6.17 15.02 24.54
C PRO A 400 6.28 14.24 23.22
N GLY A 401 7.47 14.29 22.63
CA GLY A 401 7.77 13.52 21.44
C GLY A 401 7.85 12.02 21.72
N ARG A 402 7.70 11.22 20.67
CA ARG A 402 7.69 9.73 20.76
C ARG A 402 8.95 9.15 21.39
N ILE A 403 10.08 9.86 21.32
CA ILE A 403 11.33 9.41 21.97
C ILE A 403 11.20 9.49 23.49
N ILE A 404 10.71 10.61 23.99
CA ILE A 404 10.48 10.83 25.41
C ILE A 404 9.37 9.90 25.94
N ASP A 405 8.28 9.79 25.19
CA ASP A 405 7.21 8.83 25.48
C ASP A 405 7.75 7.39 25.58
N GLY A 406 8.67 7.03 24.70
CA GLY A 406 9.35 5.73 24.72
C GLY A 406 10.19 5.52 25.98
N LEU A 407 10.85 6.55 26.52
CA LEU A 407 11.58 6.49 27.77
C LEU A 407 10.64 6.32 28.96
N ILE A 408 9.56 7.10 29.02
CA ILE A 408 8.52 7.01 30.06
C ILE A 408 7.93 5.60 30.11
N HIS A 409 7.44 5.09 28.97
CA HIS A 409 6.80 3.78 28.91
C HIS A 409 7.78 2.61 29.16
N SER A 410 9.05 2.75 28.79
CA SER A 410 10.06 1.73 29.12
C SER A 410 10.42 1.73 30.61
N GLY A 411 10.24 2.83 31.29
CA GLY A 411 10.60 3.01 32.71
C GLY A 411 12.11 2.93 32.98
N SER A 412 12.94 3.25 31.97
CA SER A 412 14.41 3.17 32.07
C SER A 412 15.07 4.19 31.15
N MET A 413 16.23 4.74 31.58
CA MET A 413 17.05 5.65 30.77
C MET A 413 17.97 4.93 29.77
N ASN A 414 18.09 3.60 29.85
CA ASN A 414 18.90 2.79 28.94
C ASN A 414 18.08 1.71 28.21
N PRO A 415 16.89 2.01 27.70
CA PRO A 415 16.10 1.02 26.98
C PRO A 415 16.72 0.67 25.64
N LEU A 416 16.15 -0.34 24.97
CA LEU A 416 16.26 -0.53 23.55
C LEU A 416 15.01 0.04 22.87
N LEU A 417 15.17 1.08 22.07
CA LEU A 417 14.10 1.68 21.28
C LEU A 417 14.15 1.13 19.86
N VAL A 418 13.05 0.53 19.41
CA VAL A 418 12.90 0.05 18.03
C VAL A 418 12.16 1.11 17.25
N LEU A 419 12.85 1.72 16.30
CA LEU A 419 12.28 2.68 15.34
C LEU A 419 11.85 1.90 14.08
N ASP A 420 10.57 1.56 14.03
CA ASP A 420 10.04 0.67 13.01
C ASP A 420 9.56 1.43 11.77
N GLU A 421 9.85 0.88 10.58
CA GLU A 421 9.46 1.43 9.27
C GLU A 421 10.06 2.82 8.98
N ILE A 422 11.37 2.99 9.21
CA ILE A 422 12.08 4.26 8.94
C ILE A 422 12.09 4.64 7.45
N ASP A 423 11.94 3.67 6.57
CA ASP A 423 11.81 3.82 5.12
C ASP A 423 10.50 4.49 4.68
N LYS A 424 9.53 4.60 5.58
CA LYS A 424 8.22 5.21 5.35
C LYS A 424 8.08 6.62 5.93
N LEU A 425 9.19 7.22 6.35
CA LEU A 425 9.21 8.63 6.72
C LEU A 425 8.87 9.48 5.49
N ALA A 426 7.88 10.35 5.65
CA ALA A 426 7.53 11.31 4.62
C ALA A 426 7.99 12.71 5.04
N SER A 427 8.69 13.42 4.16
CA SER A 427 8.92 14.86 4.29
C SER A 427 7.75 15.60 3.65
N ASP A 428 7.11 16.49 4.39
CA ASP A 428 6.03 17.34 3.90
C ASP A 428 6.38 18.82 4.18
N MET A 429 5.65 19.75 3.59
CA MET A 429 5.84 21.20 3.80
C MET A 429 5.68 21.63 5.29
N ARG A 430 5.26 20.73 6.17
CA ARG A 430 5.03 20.97 7.60
C ARG A 430 6.19 20.65 8.53
N GLY A 431 7.21 19.96 8.06
CA GLY A 431 8.38 19.60 8.86
C GLY A 431 9.23 18.50 8.22
N ASP A 432 10.42 18.30 8.77
CA ASP A 432 11.35 17.25 8.38
C ASP A 432 11.65 16.33 9.55
N PRO A 433 10.87 15.25 9.76
CA PRO A 433 11.12 14.31 10.83
C PRO A 433 12.47 13.59 10.70
N ALA A 434 13.04 13.52 9.49
CA ALA A 434 14.36 12.94 9.30
C ALA A 434 15.46 13.80 9.95
N SER A 435 15.35 15.13 9.89
CA SER A 435 16.26 16.04 10.57
C SER A 435 16.16 15.90 12.11
N ALA A 436 14.95 15.73 12.65
CA ALA A 436 14.78 15.46 14.08
C ALA A 436 15.45 14.14 14.51
N LEU A 437 15.30 13.10 13.69
CA LEU A 437 15.95 11.81 13.95
C LEU A 437 17.47 11.87 13.81
N LEU A 438 18.01 12.74 12.98
CA LEU A 438 19.46 12.93 12.90
C LEU A 438 20.05 13.37 14.25
N GLU A 439 19.40 14.26 15.00
CA GLU A 439 19.85 14.66 16.32
C GLU A 439 19.73 13.52 17.35
N VAL A 440 18.62 12.79 17.32
CA VAL A 440 18.39 11.64 18.21
C VAL A 440 19.43 10.55 17.98
N LEU A 441 19.76 10.29 16.72
CA LEU A 441 20.62 9.18 16.30
C LEU A 441 22.11 9.59 16.21
N ASP A 442 22.45 10.85 16.34
CA ASP A 442 23.85 11.29 16.34
C ASP A 442 24.48 11.11 17.74
N SER A 443 25.42 10.21 17.85
CA SER A 443 26.12 9.96 19.13
C SER A 443 26.93 11.13 19.67
N ALA A 444 27.18 12.17 18.86
CA ALA A 444 27.84 13.40 19.28
C ALA A 444 26.84 14.40 19.89
N GLN A 445 25.59 14.36 19.49
CA GLN A 445 24.55 15.33 19.89
C GLN A 445 23.51 14.75 20.85
N ASN A 446 23.26 13.45 20.81
CA ASN A 446 22.17 12.79 21.55
C ASN A 446 22.34 12.80 23.08
N SER A 447 23.51 13.15 23.60
CA SER A 447 23.72 13.35 25.06
C SER A 447 23.01 14.57 25.61
N ALA A 448 22.57 15.50 24.76
CA ALA A 448 21.89 16.73 25.16
C ALA A 448 20.62 16.96 24.34
N PHE A 449 19.90 15.87 23.99
CA PHE A 449 18.67 15.96 23.23
C PHE A 449 17.62 16.81 23.95
N ARG A 450 16.99 17.73 23.22
CA ARG A 450 15.94 18.60 23.76
C ARG A 450 14.62 18.36 23.06
N ASP A 451 13.69 17.82 23.82
CA ASP A 451 12.29 17.74 23.42
C ASP A 451 11.62 19.12 23.63
N HIS A 452 10.77 19.53 22.71
CA HIS A 452 10.08 20.83 22.75
C HIS A 452 9.08 20.95 23.90
N PHE A 453 8.52 19.82 24.38
CA PHE A 453 7.63 19.80 25.53
C PHE A 453 8.42 19.88 26.84
N LEU A 454 9.43 19.00 26.99
CA LEU A 454 10.23 18.97 28.23
C LEU A 454 11.15 20.20 28.37
N GLU A 455 11.71 20.69 27.25
CA GLU A 455 12.65 21.80 27.19
C GLU A 455 13.91 21.65 28.09
N VAL A 456 14.13 20.46 28.65
CA VAL A 456 15.35 20.11 29.39
C VAL A 456 16.20 19.15 28.61
N PRO A 457 17.53 19.16 28.79
CA PRO A 457 18.40 18.21 28.09
C PRO A 457 18.18 16.81 28.67
N VAL A 458 18.03 15.85 27.76
CA VAL A 458 17.87 14.42 28.06
C VAL A 458 19.03 13.65 27.44
N ASP A 459 19.75 12.89 28.22
CA ASP A 459 20.85 12.06 27.74
C ASP A 459 20.34 10.77 27.14
N LEU A 460 20.40 10.68 25.79
CA LEU A 460 20.06 9.49 25.01
C LEU A 460 21.28 8.60 24.70
N SER A 461 22.48 8.95 25.15
CA SER A 461 23.72 8.23 24.82
C SER A 461 23.72 6.77 25.33
N ARG A 462 22.91 6.47 26.32
CA ARG A 462 22.73 5.13 26.89
C ARG A 462 21.62 4.33 26.22
N VAL A 463 20.78 4.99 25.45
CA VAL A 463 19.71 4.33 24.69
C VAL A 463 20.32 3.53 23.55
N MET A 464 19.84 2.33 23.34
CA MET A 464 20.17 1.54 22.17
C MET A 464 19.07 1.71 21.13
N PHE A 465 19.43 2.11 19.93
CA PHE A 465 18.49 2.25 18.82
C PHE A 465 18.67 1.10 17.83
N ILE A 466 17.56 0.46 17.49
CA ILE A 466 17.47 -0.46 16.35
C ILE A 466 16.40 0.09 15.42
N THR A 467 16.76 0.34 14.18
CA THR A 467 15.81 0.76 13.15
C THR A 467 15.43 -0.42 12.26
N THR A 468 14.24 -0.41 11.69
CA THR A 468 13.82 -1.39 10.70
C THR A 468 13.37 -0.70 9.43
N ALA A 469 13.67 -1.30 8.28
CA ALA A 469 13.25 -0.82 6.98
C ALA A 469 12.93 -2.00 6.05
N ASN A 470 12.14 -1.78 5.02
CA ASN A 470 11.96 -2.77 3.95
C ASN A 470 13.00 -2.56 2.84
N THR A 471 13.33 -1.31 2.54
CA THR A 471 14.35 -0.90 1.56
C THR A 471 15.17 0.25 2.12
N THR A 472 16.37 0.43 1.57
CA THR A 472 17.24 1.58 1.89
C THR A 472 17.00 2.78 0.99
N ASP A 473 16.33 2.59 -0.15
CA ASP A 473 16.26 3.58 -1.24
C ASP A 473 15.54 4.87 -0.84
N THR A 474 14.57 4.76 0.06
CA THR A 474 13.76 5.90 0.54
C THR A 474 14.32 6.56 1.79
N ILE A 475 15.35 5.95 2.42
CA ILE A 475 15.97 6.51 3.62
C ILE A 475 16.95 7.61 3.22
N PRO A 476 16.86 8.82 3.80
CA PRO A 476 17.82 9.88 3.53
C PRO A 476 19.27 9.46 3.81
N ARG A 477 20.17 9.75 2.88
CA ARG A 477 21.59 9.38 3.00
C ARG A 477 22.24 9.79 4.33
N PRO A 478 21.99 11.01 4.87
CA PRO A 478 22.57 11.40 6.17
C PRO A 478 22.17 10.49 7.34
N LEU A 479 20.98 9.88 7.29
CA LEU A 479 20.55 8.87 8.29
C LEU A 479 21.27 7.54 8.04
N LEU A 480 21.36 7.09 6.78
CA LEU A 480 22.05 5.84 6.42
C LEU A 480 23.52 5.86 6.85
N ASP A 481 24.22 6.98 6.67
CA ASP A 481 25.64 7.13 7.04
C ASP A 481 25.90 6.92 8.54
N ARG A 482 24.88 7.09 9.39
CA ARG A 482 24.94 6.88 10.83
C ARG A 482 24.54 5.47 11.27
N MET A 483 24.02 4.68 10.34
CA MET A 483 23.48 3.36 10.62
C MET A 483 24.41 2.26 10.09
N GLU A 484 24.51 1.19 10.85
CA GLU A 484 25.07 -0.06 10.34
C GLU A 484 23.92 -0.90 9.76
N VAL A 485 23.89 -0.97 8.43
CA VAL A 485 22.86 -1.71 7.70
C VAL A 485 23.16 -3.21 7.76
N ILE A 486 22.20 -3.97 8.26
CA ILE A 486 22.23 -5.44 8.28
C ILE A 486 21.06 -5.95 7.45
N GLU A 487 21.37 -6.58 6.33
CA GLU A 487 20.35 -7.12 5.44
C GLU A 487 19.83 -8.48 5.90
N LEU A 488 18.53 -8.60 5.99
CA LEU A 488 17.81 -9.83 6.22
C LEU A 488 17.26 -10.36 4.89
N GLY A 489 17.85 -11.38 4.34
CA GLY A 489 17.36 -12.01 3.11
C GLY A 489 16.08 -12.81 3.29
N SER A 490 15.55 -13.28 2.17
CA SER A 490 14.40 -14.19 2.13
C SER A 490 14.75 -15.55 2.74
N TYR A 491 13.76 -16.21 3.34
CA TYR A 491 13.92 -17.58 3.82
C TYR A 491 13.74 -18.60 2.69
N THR A 492 14.52 -19.68 2.75
CA THR A 492 14.29 -20.86 1.92
C THR A 492 13.05 -21.62 2.39
N ASP A 493 12.52 -22.49 1.54
CA ASP A 493 11.32 -23.27 1.90
C ASP A 493 11.62 -24.21 3.08
N GLU A 494 12.84 -24.76 3.14
CA GLU A 494 13.31 -25.57 4.28
C GLU A 494 13.42 -24.74 5.56
N GLU A 495 13.96 -23.53 5.48
CA GLU A 495 14.00 -22.61 6.62
C GLU A 495 12.59 -22.25 7.10
N LYS A 496 11.64 -22.01 6.17
CA LYS A 496 10.25 -21.74 6.51
C LYS A 496 9.58 -22.91 7.22
N VAL A 497 9.84 -24.15 6.79
CA VAL A 497 9.35 -25.36 7.48
C VAL A 497 9.92 -25.45 8.90
N GLU A 498 11.21 -25.22 9.08
CA GLU A 498 11.83 -25.25 10.40
C GLU A 498 11.32 -24.12 11.32
N ILE A 499 11.16 -22.90 10.78
CA ILE A 499 10.57 -21.76 11.50
C ILE A 499 9.14 -22.08 11.89
N ALA A 500 8.34 -22.63 10.97
CA ALA A 500 6.97 -23.03 11.25
C ALA A 500 6.88 -24.03 12.40
N ARG A 501 7.71 -25.09 12.35
CA ARG A 501 7.75 -26.15 13.35
C ARG A 501 8.20 -25.66 14.72
N ARG A 502 9.30 -24.87 14.76
CA ARG A 502 9.92 -24.47 16.03
C ARG A 502 9.24 -23.29 16.69
N HIS A 503 8.69 -22.37 15.88
CA HIS A 503 8.22 -21.08 16.40
C HIS A 503 6.74 -20.79 16.09
N LEU A 504 6.30 -20.91 14.83
CA LEU A 504 4.97 -20.45 14.46
C LEU A 504 3.86 -21.38 15.00
N ILE A 505 4.00 -22.67 14.81
CA ILE A 505 3.00 -23.65 15.30
C ILE A 505 2.85 -23.57 16.84
N PRO A 506 3.94 -23.63 17.64
CA PRO A 506 3.80 -23.49 19.09
C PRO A 506 3.19 -22.18 19.54
N LYS A 507 3.52 -21.06 18.84
CA LYS A 507 2.94 -19.75 19.10
C LYS A 507 1.45 -19.75 18.81
N GLN A 508 1.05 -20.21 17.64
CA GLN A 508 -0.34 -20.21 17.20
C GLN A 508 -1.21 -21.17 18.01
N LEU A 509 -0.69 -22.32 18.42
CA LEU A 509 -1.38 -23.22 19.34
C LEU A 509 -1.70 -22.52 20.67
N LYS A 510 -0.72 -21.80 21.23
CA LYS A 510 -0.89 -21.05 22.48
C LYS A 510 -1.92 -19.93 22.34
N GLU A 511 -1.85 -19.16 21.25
CA GLU A 511 -2.77 -18.03 20.98
C GLU A 511 -4.22 -18.50 20.80
N HIS A 512 -4.43 -19.70 20.25
CA HIS A 512 -5.75 -20.28 20.02
C HIS A 512 -6.20 -21.26 21.12
N GLY A 513 -5.47 -21.36 22.24
CA GLY A 513 -5.81 -22.23 23.36
C GLY A 513 -5.74 -23.73 23.08
N LEU A 514 -5.02 -24.13 22.02
CA LEU A 514 -4.84 -25.53 21.63
C LEU A 514 -3.63 -26.15 22.30
N GLN A 515 -3.73 -27.42 22.70
CA GLN A 515 -2.60 -28.20 23.21
C GLN A 515 -1.84 -28.86 22.05
N LYS A 516 -0.52 -29.05 22.18
CA LYS A 516 0.34 -29.71 21.19
C LYS A 516 -0.17 -31.09 20.74
N ARG A 517 -0.89 -31.82 21.62
CA ARG A 517 -1.49 -33.14 21.32
C ARG A 517 -2.74 -33.06 20.45
N GLN A 518 -3.39 -31.92 20.36
CA GLN A 518 -4.67 -31.74 19.66
C GLN A 518 -4.50 -31.45 18.17
N LEU A 519 -3.39 -30.81 17.78
CA LEU A 519 -3.10 -30.52 16.37
C LEU A 519 -1.67 -30.91 16.05
N SER A 520 -1.49 -31.65 14.96
CA SER A 520 -0.20 -31.91 14.33
C SER A 520 -0.29 -31.59 12.84
N ILE A 521 0.72 -30.94 12.31
CA ILE A 521 0.84 -30.60 10.89
C ILE A 521 2.10 -31.32 10.39
N SER A 522 1.96 -32.14 9.34
CA SER A 522 3.10 -32.85 8.76
C SER A 522 4.05 -31.91 8.00
N ASP A 523 5.32 -32.28 7.88
CA ASP A 523 6.28 -31.46 7.11
C ASP A 523 5.87 -31.33 5.64
N ASP A 524 5.30 -32.37 5.06
CA ASP A 524 4.77 -32.33 3.68
C ASP A 524 3.56 -31.39 3.57
N ALA A 525 2.70 -31.33 4.59
CA ALA A 525 1.62 -30.35 4.63
C ALA A 525 2.18 -28.91 4.76
N LEU A 526 3.22 -28.71 5.57
CA LEU A 526 3.89 -27.39 5.65
C LEU A 526 4.52 -27.00 4.30
N ARG A 527 5.17 -27.92 3.61
CA ARG A 527 5.66 -27.66 2.24
C ARG A 527 4.51 -27.32 1.28
N GLY A 528 3.41 -28.07 1.38
CA GLY A 528 2.20 -27.79 0.59
C GLY A 528 1.58 -26.42 0.90
N ILE A 529 1.63 -25.96 2.15
CA ILE A 529 1.20 -24.60 2.50
C ILE A 529 2.13 -23.56 1.90
N ILE A 530 3.44 -23.77 2.04
CA ILE A 530 4.46 -22.83 1.56
C ILE A 530 4.36 -22.67 0.05
N SER A 531 4.27 -23.75 -0.71
CA SER A 531 4.23 -23.71 -2.17
C SER A 531 2.87 -23.30 -2.72
N GLY A 532 1.77 -23.81 -2.15
CA GLY A 532 0.43 -23.65 -2.74
C GLY A 532 -0.39 -22.51 -2.17
N TYR A 533 -0.10 -22.00 -0.97
CA TYR A 533 -0.94 -20.98 -0.30
C TYR A 533 -0.19 -19.72 0.09
N THR A 534 1.16 -19.75 0.05
CA THR A 534 1.98 -18.58 0.38
C THR A 534 2.95 -18.23 -0.75
N ARG A 535 3.08 -16.92 -1.04
CA ARG A 535 4.07 -16.40 -1.99
C ARG A 535 4.69 -15.17 -1.33
N GLU A 536 5.68 -15.41 -0.46
CA GLU A 536 6.30 -14.37 0.34
C GLU A 536 7.76 -14.68 0.63
N SER A 537 8.57 -13.65 0.81
CA SER A 537 9.97 -13.74 1.23
C SER A 537 10.12 -14.17 2.69
N GLY A 538 9.21 -13.76 3.56
CA GLY A 538 9.18 -14.06 4.98
C GLY A 538 8.24 -15.21 5.35
N VAL A 539 7.66 -15.12 6.55
CA VAL A 539 6.75 -16.14 7.13
C VAL A 539 5.44 -15.55 7.66
N ARG A 540 5.08 -14.32 7.27
CA ARG A 540 3.89 -13.65 7.81
C ARG A 540 2.59 -14.24 7.26
N VAL A 541 2.55 -14.58 5.98
CA VAL A 541 1.39 -15.25 5.37
C VAL A 541 1.32 -16.68 5.86
N LEU A 542 2.47 -17.39 5.95
CA LEU A 542 2.57 -18.75 6.52
C LEU A 542 2.01 -18.79 7.95
N GLU A 543 2.36 -17.82 8.79
CA GLU A 543 1.81 -17.71 10.14
C GLU A 543 0.29 -17.54 10.12
N ARG A 544 -0.24 -16.74 9.21
CA ARG A 544 -1.67 -16.50 9.05
C ARG A 544 -2.42 -17.76 8.59
N GLU A 545 -1.84 -18.53 7.66
CA GLU A 545 -2.44 -19.79 7.20
C GLU A 545 -2.38 -20.87 8.30
N ILE A 546 -1.29 -20.95 9.08
CA ILE A 546 -1.22 -21.82 10.27
C ILE A 546 -2.27 -21.40 11.30
N ALA A 547 -2.45 -20.12 11.55
CA ALA A 547 -3.49 -19.59 12.43
C ALA A 547 -4.91 -19.97 11.93
N ALA A 548 -5.14 -19.96 10.61
CA ALA A 548 -6.41 -20.41 10.04
C ALA A 548 -6.67 -21.91 10.29
N ILE A 549 -5.63 -22.75 10.17
CA ILE A 549 -5.71 -24.17 10.52
C ILE A 549 -6.04 -24.34 12.02
N CYS A 550 -5.36 -23.59 12.90
CA CYS A 550 -5.63 -23.62 14.34
C CYS A 550 -7.07 -23.23 14.67
N ARG A 551 -7.60 -22.16 14.05
CA ARG A 551 -9.00 -21.73 14.26
C ARG A 551 -10.01 -22.79 13.82
N LYS A 552 -9.84 -23.36 12.63
CA LYS A 552 -10.73 -24.44 12.15
C LYS A 552 -10.61 -25.71 12.99
N THR A 553 -9.39 -26.00 13.47
CA THR A 553 -9.18 -27.10 14.42
C THR A 553 -9.92 -26.86 15.73
N ALA A 554 -9.81 -25.66 16.30
CA ALA A 554 -10.53 -25.30 17.53
C ALA A 554 -12.05 -25.41 17.34
N MET A 555 -12.56 -24.95 16.19
CA MET A 555 -13.97 -25.10 15.84
C MET A 555 -14.41 -26.57 15.79
N LYS A 556 -13.68 -27.46 15.08
CA LYS A 556 -13.99 -28.88 15.00
C LYS A 556 -13.94 -29.58 16.37
N ILE A 557 -12.99 -29.20 17.23
CA ILE A 557 -12.93 -29.72 18.60
C ILE A 557 -14.15 -29.31 19.42
N ALA A 558 -14.58 -28.04 19.26
CA ALA A 558 -15.72 -27.51 20.00
C ALA A 558 -17.08 -28.03 19.51
N THR A 559 -17.24 -28.22 18.18
CA THR A 559 -18.52 -28.62 17.58
C THR A 559 -18.68 -30.14 17.43
N GLU A 560 -17.57 -30.83 17.07
CA GLU A 560 -17.60 -32.26 16.72
C GLU A 560 -16.99 -33.14 17.82
N GLY A 561 -16.43 -32.57 18.87
CA GLY A 561 -15.81 -33.30 19.99
C GLY A 561 -14.53 -34.05 19.61
N VAL A 562 -13.90 -33.74 18.48
CA VAL A 562 -12.67 -34.38 18.00
C VAL A 562 -11.51 -34.12 18.97
N LYS A 563 -10.81 -35.16 19.40
CA LYS A 563 -9.72 -35.01 20.39
C LYS A 563 -8.36 -34.67 19.78
N LYS A 564 -8.15 -35.03 18.51
CA LYS A 564 -6.86 -34.86 17.82
C LYS A 564 -7.09 -34.73 16.30
N ILE A 565 -6.44 -33.80 15.68
CA ILE A 565 -6.43 -33.61 14.23
C ILE A 565 -4.97 -33.67 13.75
N ALA A 566 -4.71 -34.50 12.73
CA ALA A 566 -3.45 -34.53 12.01
C ALA A 566 -3.70 -33.98 10.60
N VAL A 567 -3.03 -32.90 10.25
CA VAL A 567 -3.18 -32.25 8.94
C VAL A 567 -2.11 -32.79 8.00
N THR A 568 -2.56 -33.40 6.92
CA THR A 568 -1.74 -33.91 5.81
C THR A 568 -1.93 -33.05 4.56
N PRO A 569 -1.15 -33.22 3.48
CA PRO A 569 -1.35 -32.45 2.25
C PRO A 569 -2.75 -32.54 1.65
N THR A 570 -3.40 -33.69 1.81
CA THR A 570 -4.76 -33.91 1.30
C THR A 570 -5.82 -33.09 2.03
N ASP A 571 -5.58 -32.77 3.29
CA ASP A 571 -6.52 -32.04 4.15
C ASP A 571 -6.43 -30.51 3.94
N LEU A 572 -5.36 -30.03 3.30
CA LEU A 572 -5.13 -28.60 3.14
C LEU A 572 -6.29 -27.88 2.43
N LYS A 573 -6.91 -28.54 1.45
CA LYS A 573 -8.06 -27.97 0.74
C LYS A 573 -9.24 -27.69 1.66
N ASP A 574 -9.48 -28.56 2.64
CA ASP A 574 -10.59 -28.40 3.61
C ASP A 574 -10.29 -27.29 4.62
N PHE A 575 -9.01 -27.14 4.99
CA PHE A 575 -8.59 -26.11 5.95
C PHE A 575 -8.35 -24.74 5.30
N LEU A 576 -7.79 -24.68 4.11
CA LEU A 576 -7.32 -23.42 3.50
C LEU A 576 -8.06 -23.03 2.21
N GLY A 577 -8.90 -23.95 1.69
CA GLY A 577 -9.61 -23.77 0.43
C GLY A 577 -8.79 -24.19 -0.79
N VAL A 578 -9.13 -23.65 -1.96
CA VAL A 578 -8.47 -23.98 -3.22
C VAL A 578 -7.03 -23.48 -3.19
N VAL A 579 -6.11 -24.27 -3.73
CA VAL A 579 -4.69 -23.89 -3.93
C VAL A 579 -4.64 -22.59 -4.72
N ARG A 580 -3.96 -21.59 -4.21
CA ARG A 580 -3.87 -20.25 -4.81
C ARG A 580 -2.75 -20.14 -5.83
N TYR A 581 -1.66 -20.83 -5.57
CA TYR A 581 -0.47 -20.81 -6.40
C TYR A 581 -0.21 -22.21 -6.89
N THR A 582 -0.51 -22.43 -8.15
CA THR A 582 -0.09 -23.65 -8.85
C THR A 582 1.27 -23.35 -9.46
N ASP A 583 2.16 -24.31 -9.45
CA ASP A 583 3.40 -24.19 -10.21
C ASP A 583 3.00 -23.87 -11.66
N SER A 584 3.33 -22.65 -12.07
CA SER A 584 3.12 -22.23 -13.46
C SER A 584 3.77 -23.30 -14.32
N ALA A 585 3.08 -23.72 -15.34
CA ALA A 585 3.63 -24.70 -16.29
C ALA A 585 4.72 -24.01 -17.14
N HIS A 586 5.81 -23.61 -16.46
CA HIS A 586 6.98 -23.10 -17.15
C HIS A 586 7.49 -24.15 -18.11
N LEU A 587 7.86 -23.72 -19.27
CA LEU A 587 8.37 -24.48 -20.42
C LEU A 587 8.39 -25.99 -20.19
N ARG A 588 7.30 -26.69 -20.60
CA ARG A 588 7.25 -28.16 -20.50
C ARG A 588 8.20 -28.82 -21.49
N GLN A 589 8.66 -28.11 -22.49
CA GLN A 589 9.55 -28.59 -23.54
C GLN A 589 10.47 -27.46 -24.04
N ASN A 590 11.51 -27.82 -24.76
CA ASN A 590 12.42 -26.86 -25.37
C ASN A 590 11.70 -26.12 -26.49
N GLU A 591 11.62 -24.80 -26.43
CA GLU A 591 10.90 -23.96 -27.39
C GLU A 591 11.81 -22.95 -28.07
N VAL A 592 11.41 -22.48 -29.24
CA VAL A 592 12.13 -21.44 -29.97
C VAL A 592 11.62 -20.09 -29.52
N GLY A 593 12.52 -19.16 -29.21
CA GLY A 593 12.15 -17.80 -28.86
C GLY A 593 11.68 -17.63 -27.43
N VAL A 594 11.65 -18.67 -26.60
CA VAL A 594 11.19 -18.60 -25.21
C VAL A 594 12.32 -18.93 -24.25
N VAL A 595 12.57 -18.04 -23.27
CA VAL A 595 13.70 -18.12 -22.33
C VAL A 595 13.23 -17.87 -20.91
N ASN A 596 13.72 -18.66 -19.95
CA ASN A 596 13.55 -18.43 -18.54
C ASN A 596 14.56 -17.40 -18.04
N GLY A 597 14.13 -16.16 -17.87
CA GLY A 597 14.85 -15.16 -17.09
C GLY A 597 14.59 -15.31 -15.59
N LEU A 598 15.36 -14.63 -14.76
CA LEU A 598 15.20 -14.60 -13.32
C LEU A 598 15.00 -13.15 -12.85
N ALA A 599 13.90 -12.91 -12.18
CA ALA A 599 13.54 -11.62 -11.58
C ALA A 599 13.57 -11.69 -10.05
N TRP A 600 13.79 -10.54 -9.43
CA TRP A 600 13.65 -10.34 -8.01
C TRP A 600 12.50 -9.36 -7.75
N THR A 601 11.65 -9.67 -6.78
CA THR A 601 10.54 -8.84 -6.34
C THR A 601 10.55 -8.73 -4.82
N GLN A 602 9.77 -7.79 -4.28
CA GLN A 602 9.63 -7.67 -2.81
C GLN A 602 9.08 -8.93 -2.13
N VAL A 603 8.44 -9.81 -2.87
CA VAL A 603 7.91 -11.08 -2.36
C VAL A 603 8.84 -12.27 -2.59
N GLY A 604 10.00 -12.05 -3.21
CA GLY A 604 11.02 -13.07 -3.47
C GLY A 604 11.45 -13.13 -4.93
N GLY A 605 12.16 -14.20 -5.30
CA GLY A 605 12.53 -14.44 -6.68
C GLY A 605 11.39 -15.08 -7.49
N GLU A 606 11.34 -14.78 -8.79
CA GLU A 606 10.39 -15.34 -9.75
C GLU A 606 11.08 -15.69 -11.06
N ILE A 607 10.52 -16.66 -11.80
CA ILE A 607 10.90 -16.87 -13.19
C ILE A 607 10.20 -15.80 -14.02
N LEU A 608 11.01 -15.15 -14.85
CA LEU A 608 10.55 -14.17 -15.82
C LEU A 608 10.66 -14.78 -17.21
N GLU A 609 9.55 -15.27 -17.71
CA GLU A 609 9.50 -15.79 -19.07
C GLU A 609 9.65 -14.66 -20.08
N VAL A 610 10.51 -14.85 -21.07
CA VAL A 610 10.75 -13.91 -22.16
C VAL A 610 10.39 -14.61 -23.45
N GLU A 611 9.35 -14.15 -24.12
CA GLU A 611 8.90 -14.65 -25.41
C GLU A 611 9.32 -13.68 -26.53
N VAL A 612 9.92 -14.21 -27.56
CA VAL A 612 10.29 -13.45 -28.76
C VAL A 612 9.73 -14.11 -30.00
N ASN A 613 8.99 -13.35 -30.77
CA ASN A 613 8.52 -13.74 -32.07
C ASN A 613 9.16 -12.86 -33.16
N VAL A 614 9.56 -13.49 -34.27
CA VAL A 614 10.18 -12.82 -35.42
C VAL A 614 9.28 -13.03 -36.62
N MET A 615 8.89 -11.94 -37.27
CA MET A 615 7.99 -11.92 -38.42
C MET A 615 8.63 -11.15 -39.56
N ASP A 616 8.21 -11.43 -40.81
CA ASP A 616 8.59 -10.57 -41.95
C ASP A 616 7.97 -9.18 -41.76
N GLY A 617 8.77 -8.15 -41.93
CA GLY A 617 8.34 -6.80 -41.64
C GLY A 617 9.29 -5.70 -42.11
N SER A 618 9.33 -4.62 -41.39
CA SER A 618 10.06 -3.39 -41.73
C SER A 618 11.16 -3.00 -40.70
N GLY A 619 11.50 -3.90 -39.78
CA GLY A 619 12.52 -3.69 -38.77
C GLY A 619 11.98 -3.06 -37.47
N LYS A 620 10.69 -3.22 -37.18
CA LYS A 620 10.10 -2.73 -35.95
C LYS A 620 10.48 -3.61 -34.78
N LEU A 621 10.73 -2.98 -33.64
CA LEU A 621 10.85 -3.63 -32.34
C LEU A 621 9.59 -3.30 -31.52
N GLU A 622 8.76 -4.30 -31.29
CA GLU A 622 7.57 -4.19 -30.46
C GLU A 622 7.83 -4.78 -29.09
N LEU A 623 7.41 -4.07 -28.03
CA LEU A 623 7.63 -4.47 -26.65
C LEU A 623 6.30 -4.46 -25.93
N THR A 624 5.91 -5.58 -25.33
CA THR A 624 4.67 -5.73 -24.55
C THR A 624 4.93 -6.45 -23.22
N GLY A 625 4.05 -6.26 -22.23
CA GLY A 625 4.15 -6.88 -20.91
C GLY A 625 4.39 -5.91 -19.77
N ASN A 626 3.94 -4.64 -19.91
CA ASN A 626 4.05 -3.60 -18.89
C ASN A 626 5.50 -3.33 -18.42
N LEU A 627 6.37 -3.03 -19.41
CA LEU A 627 7.80 -2.85 -19.21
C LEU A 627 8.14 -1.40 -18.86
N GLY A 628 8.90 -1.23 -17.78
CA GLY A 628 9.49 0.05 -17.40
C GLY A 628 10.61 0.49 -18.37
N THR A 629 11.07 1.71 -18.21
CA THR A 629 12.04 2.33 -19.13
C THR A 629 13.36 1.58 -19.22
N VAL A 630 13.88 1.09 -18.07
CA VAL A 630 15.16 0.37 -18.02
C VAL A 630 15.06 -0.98 -18.77
N MET A 631 13.95 -1.69 -18.63
CA MET A 631 13.72 -2.94 -19.36
C MET A 631 13.60 -2.72 -20.87
N GLN A 632 12.94 -1.63 -21.29
CA GLN A 632 12.83 -1.24 -22.69
C GLN A 632 14.21 -0.87 -23.29
N GLU A 633 15.05 -0.18 -22.53
CA GLU A 633 16.44 0.13 -22.92
C GLU A 633 17.28 -1.14 -23.02
N SER A 634 17.12 -2.08 -22.09
CA SER A 634 17.78 -3.38 -22.13
C SER A 634 17.43 -4.17 -23.40
N ALA A 635 16.16 -4.15 -23.82
CA ALA A 635 15.73 -4.79 -25.07
C ALA A 635 16.35 -4.14 -26.32
N LYS A 636 16.45 -2.81 -26.36
CA LYS A 636 17.11 -2.08 -27.44
C LYS A 636 18.63 -2.34 -27.48
N THR A 637 19.25 -2.47 -26.32
CA THR A 637 20.68 -2.80 -26.18
C THR A 637 20.94 -4.23 -26.66
N ALA A 638 20.09 -5.19 -26.31
CA ALA A 638 20.14 -6.57 -26.76
C ALA A 638 20.07 -6.66 -28.29
N LEU A 639 19.12 -5.94 -28.92
CA LEU A 639 18.99 -5.88 -30.37
C LEU A 639 20.25 -5.31 -31.03
N SER A 640 20.79 -4.21 -30.48
CA SER A 640 22.01 -3.57 -30.99
C SER A 640 23.24 -4.48 -30.86
N CYS A 641 23.32 -5.24 -29.76
CA CYS A 641 24.37 -6.24 -29.52
C CYS A 641 24.32 -7.36 -30.58
N LEU A 642 23.15 -7.91 -30.87
CA LEU A 642 22.98 -8.95 -31.91
C LEU A 642 23.28 -8.41 -33.31
N ARG A 643 22.83 -7.19 -33.62
CA ARG A 643 23.16 -6.55 -34.92
C ARG A 643 24.65 -6.46 -35.18
N SER A 644 25.40 -6.06 -34.18
CA SER A 644 26.86 -5.92 -34.31
C SER A 644 27.58 -7.27 -34.50
N ARG A 645 26.93 -8.37 -34.16
CA ARG A 645 27.48 -9.76 -34.19
C ARG A 645 26.75 -10.68 -35.17
N ALA A 646 25.83 -10.16 -35.97
CA ALA A 646 24.97 -10.98 -36.83
C ALA A 646 25.74 -11.97 -37.67
N ALA A 647 26.86 -11.56 -38.28
CA ALA A 647 27.68 -12.43 -39.12
C ALA A 647 28.36 -13.57 -38.32
N GLN A 648 28.74 -13.34 -37.06
CA GLN A 648 29.37 -14.36 -36.21
C GLN A 648 28.34 -15.39 -35.68
N LEU A 649 27.09 -14.92 -35.48
CA LEU A 649 26.01 -15.70 -34.89
C LEU A 649 25.15 -16.43 -35.94
N GLY A 650 25.50 -16.32 -37.19
CA GLY A 650 24.74 -16.97 -38.31
C GLY A 650 23.39 -16.31 -38.59
N ILE A 651 23.21 -15.05 -38.23
CA ILE A 651 22.01 -14.27 -38.49
C ILE A 651 22.17 -13.50 -39.80
N GLU A 652 21.09 -13.34 -40.55
CA GLU A 652 21.05 -12.49 -41.74
C GLU A 652 21.50 -11.06 -41.42
N LYS A 653 22.42 -10.51 -42.21
CA LYS A 653 23.00 -9.16 -41.92
C LYS A 653 21.95 -8.06 -41.87
N ASP A 654 20.90 -8.15 -42.66
CA ASP A 654 19.86 -7.15 -42.81
C ASP A 654 18.57 -7.49 -42.05
N PHE A 655 18.57 -8.47 -41.14
CA PHE A 655 17.41 -8.88 -40.38
C PHE A 655 16.67 -7.68 -39.71
N TYR A 656 17.40 -6.69 -39.26
CA TYR A 656 16.86 -5.48 -38.62
C TYR A 656 16.11 -4.56 -39.60
N LYS A 657 16.08 -4.85 -40.89
CA LYS A 657 15.30 -4.14 -41.95
C LYS A 657 14.16 -4.96 -42.49
N THR A 658 14.28 -6.28 -42.40
CA THR A 658 13.39 -7.24 -43.06
C THR A 658 12.52 -8.03 -42.10
N LYS A 659 12.84 -7.98 -40.79
CA LYS A 659 12.12 -8.70 -39.76
C LYS A 659 11.62 -7.75 -38.69
N ASP A 660 10.37 -7.84 -38.34
CA ASP A 660 9.82 -7.23 -37.12
C ASP A 660 10.01 -8.20 -35.96
N ILE A 661 10.43 -7.67 -34.82
CA ILE A 661 10.72 -8.46 -33.63
C ILE A 661 9.74 -8.01 -32.54
N HIS A 662 8.94 -8.94 -32.06
CA HIS A 662 8.03 -8.70 -30.94
C HIS A 662 8.55 -9.42 -29.69
N ILE A 663 8.82 -8.68 -28.63
CA ILE A 663 9.21 -9.21 -27.34
C ILE A 663 8.03 -9.05 -26.40
N HIS A 664 7.60 -10.15 -25.82
CA HIS A 664 6.53 -10.21 -24.86
C HIS A 664 7.01 -10.76 -23.53
N PHE A 665 6.58 -10.13 -22.46
CA PHE A 665 6.74 -10.65 -21.10
C PHE A 665 5.34 -10.97 -20.57
N PRO A 666 5.01 -12.25 -20.35
CA PRO A 666 3.73 -12.65 -19.80
C PRO A 666 3.40 -11.99 -18.45
N GLU A 667 2.14 -12.07 -18.04
CA GLU A 667 1.64 -11.39 -16.83
C GLU A 667 1.72 -9.84 -16.91
N GLY A 668 1.14 -9.25 -17.95
CA GLY A 668 1.17 -7.81 -18.21
C GLY A 668 0.54 -6.92 -17.11
N ALA A 669 -0.21 -7.50 -16.18
CA ALA A 669 -0.73 -6.77 -15.01
C ALA A 669 0.36 -6.37 -14.00
N VAL A 670 1.51 -7.06 -13.99
CA VAL A 670 2.61 -6.80 -13.07
C VAL A 670 3.66 -5.92 -13.77
N PRO A 671 3.96 -4.71 -13.25
CA PRO A 671 5.03 -3.88 -13.79
C PRO A 671 6.38 -4.59 -13.67
N LYS A 672 7.17 -4.55 -14.75
CA LYS A 672 8.49 -5.17 -14.83
C LYS A 672 9.50 -4.13 -15.24
N ASP A 673 10.53 -3.92 -14.42
CA ASP A 673 11.62 -3.00 -14.74
C ASP A 673 12.95 -3.53 -14.21
N GLY A 674 14.03 -3.21 -14.91
CA GLY A 674 15.38 -3.57 -14.52
C GLY A 674 16.24 -4.12 -15.67
N PRO A 675 17.58 -4.00 -15.58
CA PRO A 675 18.49 -4.38 -16.66
C PRO A 675 18.83 -5.89 -16.67
N SER A 676 18.51 -6.64 -15.61
CA SER A 676 18.98 -8.03 -15.38
C SER A 676 18.41 -9.09 -16.32
N ALA A 677 17.43 -8.73 -17.16
CA ALA A 677 16.89 -9.60 -18.20
C ALA A 677 17.68 -9.54 -19.54
N GLY A 678 18.74 -8.75 -19.62
CA GLY A 678 19.48 -8.51 -20.84
C GLY A 678 19.96 -9.77 -21.55
N ILE A 679 20.57 -10.73 -20.84
CA ILE A 679 21.00 -11.99 -21.45
C ILE A 679 19.83 -12.87 -21.87
N ALA A 680 18.70 -12.85 -21.12
CA ALA A 680 17.51 -13.60 -21.47
C ALA A 680 16.87 -13.07 -22.75
N ILE A 681 16.72 -11.75 -22.87
CA ILE A 681 16.21 -11.07 -24.08
C ILE A 681 17.12 -11.37 -25.28
N THR A 682 18.44 -11.23 -25.09
CA THR A 682 19.41 -11.49 -26.17
C THR A 682 19.35 -12.93 -26.65
N THR A 683 19.25 -13.89 -25.72
CA THR A 683 19.17 -15.31 -26.03
C THR A 683 17.84 -15.67 -26.70
N ALA A 684 16.72 -15.11 -26.23
CA ALA A 684 15.41 -15.32 -26.84
C ALA A 684 15.35 -14.77 -28.28
N MET A 685 15.90 -13.57 -28.50
CA MET A 685 16.02 -13.00 -29.84
C MET A 685 16.91 -13.87 -30.75
N LEU A 686 18.06 -14.32 -30.26
CA LEU A 686 18.95 -15.19 -31.05
C LEU A 686 18.27 -16.51 -31.40
N SER A 687 17.61 -17.13 -30.42
CA SER A 687 16.84 -18.35 -30.62
C SER A 687 15.79 -18.18 -31.71
N ALA A 688 15.00 -17.12 -31.67
CA ALA A 688 13.96 -16.82 -32.63
C ALA A 688 14.52 -16.52 -34.04
N LEU A 689 15.63 -15.77 -34.13
CA LEU A 689 16.30 -15.43 -35.41
C LEU A 689 16.99 -16.62 -36.08
N THR A 690 17.48 -17.59 -35.29
CA THR A 690 18.19 -18.78 -35.78
C THR A 690 17.33 -20.02 -35.79
N ASN A 691 16.08 -19.94 -35.33
CA ASN A 691 15.14 -21.06 -35.16
C ASN A 691 15.73 -22.22 -34.33
N ARG A 692 16.56 -21.90 -33.32
CA ARG A 692 17.16 -22.87 -32.40
C ARG A 692 16.38 -22.89 -31.10
N LYS A 693 16.04 -24.09 -30.64
CA LYS A 693 15.32 -24.26 -29.36
C LYS A 693 16.17 -23.88 -28.16
N VAL A 694 15.56 -23.26 -27.17
CA VAL A 694 16.15 -22.97 -25.87
C VAL A 694 15.91 -24.17 -24.94
N ARG A 695 16.87 -24.50 -24.12
CA ARG A 695 16.73 -25.53 -23.10
C ARG A 695 15.81 -25.07 -21.97
N ARG A 696 14.82 -25.89 -21.64
CA ARG A 696 13.82 -25.63 -20.59
C ARG A 696 14.40 -25.66 -19.16
N ASP A 697 15.47 -26.44 -18.97
CA ASP A 697 16.15 -26.65 -17.69
C ASP A 697 17.18 -25.57 -17.36
N VAL A 698 17.30 -24.55 -18.22
CA VAL A 698 18.21 -23.44 -18.09
C VAL A 698 17.44 -22.16 -17.77
N ALA A 699 17.89 -21.44 -16.74
CA ALA A 699 17.48 -20.06 -16.48
C ALA A 699 18.70 -19.15 -16.46
N MET A 700 18.48 -17.87 -16.66
CA MET A 700 19.59 -16.92 -16.75
C MET A 700 19.24 -15.55 -16.22
N THR A 701 20.27 -14.83 -15.76
CA THR A 701 20.17 -13.43 -15.33
C THR A 701 21.48 -12.71 -15.60
N GLY A 702 21.42 -11.51 -16.09
CA GLY A 702 22.57 -10.65 -16.39
C GLY A 702 22.19 -9.46 -17.24
N GLU A 703 22.84 -8.33 -17.00
CA GLU A 703 22.74 -7.13 -17.83
C GLU A 703 23.68 -7.29 -19.03
N VAL A 704 23.25 -6.85 -20.20
CA VAL A 704 24.04 -6.92 -21.45
C VAL A 704 24.44 -5.53 -21.89
N THR A 705 25.71 -5.38 -22.23
CA THR A 705 26.23 -4.16 -22.87
C THR A 705 26.16 -4.25 -24.41
N LEU A 706 26.25 -3.11 -25.10
CA LEU A 706 26.35 -3.05 -26.56
C LEU A 706 27.48 -3.95 -27.14
N ARG A 707 28.51 -4.18 -26.34
CA ARG A 707 29.66 -5.02 -26.70
C ARG A 707 29.53 -6.48 -26.28
N GLY A 708 28.35 -6.90 -25.83
CA GLY A 708 28.07 -8.28 -25.40
C GLY A 708 28.69 -8.71 -24.08
N ARG A 709 29.23 -7.79 -23.29
CA ARG A 709 29.69 -8.13 -21.92
C ARG A 709 28.47 -8.30 -21.03
N VAL A 710 28.59 -9.26 -20.12
CA VAL A 710 27.56 -9.54 -19.11
C VAL A 710 27.98 -8.88 -17.80
N LEU A 711 27.15 -7.96 -17.31
CA LEU A 711 27.39 -7.20 -16.09
C LEU A 711 26.67 -7.80 -14.88
N PRO A 712 27.19 -7.57 -13.66
CA PRO A 712 26.65 -8.13 -12.43
C PRO A 712 25.25 -7.62 -12.11
N ILE A 713 24.50 -8.42 -11.33
CA ILE A 713 23.11 -8.16 -10.94
C ILE A 713 22.93 -8.32 -9.43
N GLY A 714 21.84 -7.74 -8.92
CA GLY A 714 21.41 -7.95 -7.54
C GLY A 714 20.42 -9.09 -7.35
N GLY A 715 20.22 -9.51 -6.09
CA GLY A 715 19.21 -10.49 -5.70
C GLY A 715 19.47 -11.91 -6.19
N LEU A 716 20.74 -12.31 -6.33
CA LEU A 716 21.09 -13.65 -6.83
C LEU A 716 20.52 -14.76 -5.94
N LYS A 717 20.51 -14.59 -4.62
CA LYS A 717 19.95 -15.56 -3.67
C LYS A 717 18.48 -15.86 -3.98
N GLU A 718 17.66 -14.84 -4.09
CA GLU A 718 16.23 -14.97 -4.36
C GLU A 718 15.96 -15.56 -5.75
N LYS A 719 16.71 -15.12 -6.75
CA LYS A 719 16.63 -15.62 -8.14
C LYS A 719 16.93 -17.11 -8.23
N THR A 720 17.98 -17.57 -7.55
CA THR A 720 18.36 -19.00 -7.55
C THR A 720 17.37 -19.87 -6.78
N MET A 721 16.77 -19.35 -5.72
CA MET A 721 15.68 -20.03 -5.02
C MET A 721 14.46 -20.22 -5.92
N ALA A 722 14.12 -19.20 -6.72
CA ALA A 722 13.03 -19.31 -7.70
C ALA A 722 13.38 -20.34 -8.79
N ALA A 723 14.59 -20.35 -9.30
CA ALA A 723 15.06 -21.32 -10.28
C ALA A 723 14.91 -22.76 -9.73
N LEU A 724 15.40 -23.03 -8.51
CA LEU A 724 15.28 -24.35 -7.89
C LEU A 724 13.81 -24.77 -7.69
N ARG A 725 12.96 -23.86 -7.24
CA ARG A 725 11.53 -24.11 -6.98
C ARG A 725 10.78 -24.51 -8.24
N ASN A 726 11.18 -23.93 -9.39
CA ASN A 726 10.56 -24.20 -10.68
C ASN A 726 11.29 -25.31 -11.48
N GLY A 727 12.14 -26.11 -10.83
CA GLY A 727 12.76 -27.29 -11.45
C GLY A 727 13.86 -26.97 -12.47
N ILE A 728 14.45 -25.78 -12.44
CA ILE A 728 15.63 -25.43 -13.22
C ILE A 728 16.82 -26.20 -12.67
N GLU A 729 17.67 -26.69 -13.56
CA GLU A 729 18.89 -27.41 -13.20
C GLU A 729 20.14 -26.56 -13.39
N THR A 730 20.14 -25.68 -14.40
CA THR A 730 21.30 -24.85 -14.74
C THR A 730 20.93 -23.36 -14.67
N VAL A 731 21.76 -22.58 -13.98
CA VAL A 731 21.58 -21.13 -13.87
C VAL A 731 22.82 -20.43 -14.41
N ILE A 732 22.63 -19.62 -15.47
CA ILE A 732 23.68 -18.79 -16.06
C ILE A 732 23.70 -17.46 -15.31
N ILE A 733 24.87 -17.10 -14.79
CA ILE A 733 25.09 -15.89 -13.99
C ILE A 733 26.28 -15.08 -14.52
N PRO A 734 26.34 -13.77 -14.30
CA PRO A 734 27.55 -13.00 -14.56
C PRO A 734 28.72 -13.50 -13.71
N ARG A 735 29.93 -13.57 -14.29
CA ARG A 735 31.12 -14.04 -13.55
C ARG A 735 31.40 -13.20 -12.29
N GLU A 736 31.16 -11.91 -12.35
CA GLU A 736 31.35 -11.05 -11.18
C GLU A 736 30.42 -11.39 -10.00
N ASN A 737 29.31 -12.08 -10.22
CA ASN A 737 28.41 -12.61 -9.18
C ASN A 737 28.86 -13.98 -8.63
N GLU A 738 29.98 -14.56 -9.09
CA GLU A 738 30.46 -15.82 -8.54
C GLU A 738 30.77 -15.72 -7.03
N LYS A 739 31.25 -14.58 -6.57
CA LYS A 739 31.42 -14.26 -5.15
C LYS A 739 30.13 -14.36 -4.34
N ASP A 740 29.00 -14.03 -4.93
CA ASP A 740 27.70 -14.03 -4.26
C ASP A 740 27.14 -15.45 -4.07
N LEU A 741 27.76 -16.46 -4.69
CA LEU A 741 27.43 -17.88 -4.48
C LEU A 741 27.75 -18.35 -3.05
N GLU A 742 28.64 -17.66 -2.33
CA GLU A 742 28.92 -17.94 -0.93
C GLU A 742 27.74 -17.64 -0.02
N ASP A 743 26.85 -16.69 -0.45
CA ASP A 743 25.67 -16.26 0.29
C ASP A 743 24.43 -17.13 0.01
N ILE A 744 24.54 -18.04 -0.96
CA ILE A 744 23.46 -18.96 -1.32
C ILE A 744 23.49 -20.18 -0.39
N ASP A 745 22.29 -20.59 0.06
CA ASP A 745 22.11 -21.78 0.88
C ASP A 745 22.78 -23.01 0.24
N GLN A 746 23.47 -23.83 1.07
CA GLN A 746 24.18 -25.00 0.60
C GLN A 746 23.26 -26.00 -0.10
N THR A 747 22.00 -26.08 0.27
CA THR A 747 21.01 -26.97 -0.36
C THR A 747 20.74 -26.55 -1.78
N VAL A 748 20.55 -25.23 -2.01
CA VAL A 748 20.35 -24.64 -3.33
C VAL A 748 21.61 -24.81 -4.18
N ARG A 749 22.79 -24.50 -3.59
CA ARG A 749 24.09 -24.60 -4.27
C ARG A 749 24.43 -26.01 -4.74
N LYS A 750 24.01 -27.04 -4.00
CA LYS A 750 24.25 -28.46 -4.37
C LYS A 750 23.31 -28.96 -5.47
N LYS A 751 22.13 -28.36 -5.59
CA LYS A 751 21.09 -28.82 -6.53
C LYS A 751 21.12 -28.09 -7.87
N LEU A 752 21.65 -26.87 -7.93
CA LEU A 752 21.77 -26.08 -9.13
C LEU A 752 23.20 -26.11 -9.69
N HIS A 753 23.32 -26.24 -11.01
CA HIS A 753 24.55 -26.04 -11.73
C HIS A 753 24.72 -24.59 -12.15
N PHE A 754 25.72 -23.90 -11.63
CA PHE A 754 26.00 -22.51 -11.95
C PHE A 754 27.01 -22.39 -13.07
N VAL A 755 26.69 -21.57 -14.07
CA VAL A 755 27.58 -21.27 -15.20
C VAL A 755 27.89 -19.77 -15.19
N PRO A 756 29.07 -19.38 -14.66
CA PRO A 756 29.51 -17.99 -14.69
C PRO A 756 30.00 -17.64 -16.09
N VAL A 757 29.51 -16.49 -16.62
CA VAL A 757 29.83 -16.00 -17.97
C VAL A 757 30.29 -14.55 -17.94
N ASP A 758 31.19 -14.20 -18.86
CA ASP A 758 31.67 -12.83 -19.07
C ASP A 758 31.00 -12.17 -20.29
N THR A 759 30.59 -12.99 -21.26
CA THR A 759 30.06 -12.55 -22.53
C THR A 759 28.83 -13.32 -22.97
N VAL A 760 28.02 -12.72 -23.84
CA VAL A 760 26.81 -13.37 -24.37
C VAL A 760 27.14 -14.59 -25.22
N GLU A 761 28.32 -14.64 -25.85
CA GLU A 761 28.79 -15.77 -26.62
C GLU A 761 28.98 -17.04 -25.77
N GLU A 762 29.31 -16.90 -24.50
CA GLU A 762 29.39 -18.01 -23.54
C GLU A 762 28.02 -18.51 -23.09
N VAL A 763 26.99 -17.65 -23.15
CA VAL A 763 25.61 -18.01 -22.80
C VAL A 763 25.00 -18.96 -23.82
N PHE A 764 25.18 -18.69 -25.11
CA PHE A 764 24.45 -19.36 -26.18
C PHE A 764 24.69 -20.87 -26.27
N PRO A 765 25.92 -21.41 -26.14
CA PRO A 765 26.17 -22.84 -26.15
C PRO A 765 25.53 -23.61 -24.99
N VAL A 766 25.34 -22.93 -23.86
CA VAL A 766 24.72 -23.53 -22.66
C VAL A 766 23.18 -23.48 -22.77
N ALA A 767 22.66 -22.37 -23.26
CA ALA A 767 21.21 -22.12 -23.30
C ALA A 767 20.50 -22.75 -24.50
N LEU A 768 21.16 -22.80 -25.64
CA LEU A 768 20.55 -23.29 -26.87
C LEU A 768 20.85 -24.80 -27.08
N VAL A 769 19.85 -25.52 -27.57
CA VAL A 769 20.02 -26.91 -27.95
C VAL A 769 21.04 -26.95 -29.11
N PRO A 770 22.07 -27.87 -29.02
CA PRO A 770 23.01 -28.04 -30.12
C PRO A 770 22.29 -28.31 -31.44
N GLU A 771 22.76 -27.72 -32.52
CA GLU A 771 22.27 -28.11 -33.86
C GLU A 771 22.57 -29.63 -34.03
N GLU A 772 21.51 -30.44 -34.01
CA GLU A 772 21.64 -31.78 -34.61
C GLU A 772 22.03 -31.54 -36.06
N SER A 773 23.20 -32.09 -36.46
CA SER A 773 23.62 -32.02 -37.86
C SER A 773 22.43 -32.36 -38.74
N ARG A 774 21.95 -31.40 -39.52
CA ARG A 774 20.89 -31.60 -40.47
C ARG A 774 21.25 -32.82 -41.32
N LYS A 775 20.70 -34.00 -41.02
CA LYS A 775 20.62 -35.07 -42.00
C LYS A 775 19.84 -34.44 -43.13
N ALA A 776 20.53 -34.26 -44.26
CA ALA A 776 19.94 -33.77 -45.46
C ALA A 776 18.59 -34.47 -45.65
N GLU A 777 17.53 -33.74 -45.68
CA GLU A 777 16.22 -34.26 -46.12
C GLU A 777 16.46 -34.87 -47.54
N PRO A 778 16.06 -36.10 -47.76
CA PRO A 778 16.18 -36.68 -49.12
C PRO A 778 15.38 -35.83 -50.09
N THR A 779 16.06 -35.29 -51.08
CA THR A 779 15.47 -34.55 -52.19
C THR A 779 14.25 -35.28 -52.71
N ALA A 780 13.17 -34.56 -52.95
CA ALA A 780 11.83 -35.02 -53.29
C ALA A 780 11.71 -35.76 -54.67
N ASP A 781 12.76 -36.43 -55.13
CA ASP A 781 12.80 -37.08 -56.48
C ASP A 781 12.71 -38.61 -56.44
N SER A 782 12.29 -39.21 -55.38
CA SER A 782 12.13 -40.68 -55.28
C SER A 782 10.95 -41.12 -54.40
N MET A 783 9.76 -40.61 -54.68
CA MET A 783 8.54 -41.24 -54.14
C MET A 783 7.84 -41.99 -55.25
N PRO A 784 7.64 -43.33 -55.15
CA PRO A 784 6.79 -44.04 -56.11
C PRO A 784 5.33 -43.63 -55.89
N LEU A 785 4.65 -43.32 -57.00
CA LEU A 785 3.22 -43.06 -57.09
C LEU A 785 2.43 -44.24 -56.51
N ILE A 786 1.86 -44.12 -55.32
CA ILE A 786 0.86 -45.08 -54.84
C ILE A 786 -0.50 -44.65 -55.35
N SER A 787 -1.04 -45.52 -56.26
CA SER A 787 -2.41 -45.35 -56.74
C SER A 787 -3.41 -45.64 -55.62
N VAL A 788 -4.15 -44.61 -55.20
CA VAL A 788 -5.26 -44.74 -54.26
C VAL A 788 -6.53 -45.12 -55.09
N GLN A 789 -7.07 -46.31 -54.86
CA GLN A 789 -8.41 -46.65 -55.29
C GLN A 789 -9.47 -45.98 -54.44
N PRO A 790 -10.58 -45.47 -54.97
CA PRO A 790 -11.62 -44.85 -54.25
C PRO A 790 -12.49 -45.88 -53.51
N GLY A 791 -12.55 -45.77 -52.17
CA GLY A 791 -13.46 -46.52 -51.32
C GLY A 791 -14.87 -45.90 -51.26
N PRO A 792 -15.89 -46.65 -50.87
CA PRO A 792 -17.29 -46.27 -51.06
C PRO A 792 -17.74 -45.12 -50.13
N ARG A 793 -18.60 -44.25 -50.66
CA ARG A 793 -19.28 -43.16 -50.00
C ARG A 793 -20.22 -43.66 -48.89
N ALA A 794 -20.04 -43.19 -47.67
CA ALA A 794 -21.05 -43.31 -46.62
C ALA A 794 -22.03 -42.13 -46.68
N GLU A 795 -23.31 -42.44 -46.82
CA GLU A 795 -24.40 -41.46 -46.77
C GLU A 795 -24.63 -41.03 -45.33
N LEU A 796 -24.59 -39.71 -45.14
CA LEU A 796 -25.12 -39.09 -43.90
C LEU A 796 -26.64 -39.00 -44.00
N ARG A 797 -27.34 -39.67 -43.06
CA ARG A 797 -28.74 -39.36 -42.76
C ARG A 797 -28.77 -38.49 -41.49
N VAL A 798 -29.54 -37.46 -41.58
CA VAL A 798 -29.97 -36.39 -40.66
C VAL A 798 -30.17 -36.82 -39.22
#